data_e553e652265139d30c37cac1336e3b19
#
_entry.id   e553e652265139d30c37cac1336e3b19
#
_cell.length_a   1.000
_cell.length_b   1.000
_cell.length_c   1.000
_cell.angle_alpha   90.00
_cell.angle_beta   90.00
_cell.angle_gamma   90.00
#
_symmetry.space_group_name_H-M   'P 1'
#
loop_
_entity.id
_entity.type
_entity.pdbx_description
1 polymer ?
#
loop_
_entity_poly.entity_id
_entity_poly.type
_entity_poly.pdbx_seq_one_letter_code
_entity_poly.pdbx_strand_id
1 'polypeptide(L)'
;MFLFGVGFVFTSYLGVRAYEKFVAKPKKNQTKLKPQGKLLKQVVENGEREKNLHYMKMSGVTIGLSWLSYFNPVFLPAMLLMFTYSAFPYLRVIEHSLLKKKKVDGYVLYGIADFMTLGLGRLATASFAVGLVHAAHFVISNAEKNSKQSLVNIFAKQPNHVWLLKNGVEVEIPLEKVTQGDIIAVNTGDVIPVDGIIIKGIATIDQHTLTGESQPAEKAEGDTVFASTQVMTGNIHIQVNTSGNDTTVAKITNILNHSIDFKTNSQLKGEQWADSWNLPVLGLAFASMPLLGPAGTVVILNGHIAQNIRVVAPLSTLNYLNIASHKGILVKDGRVLEDLPNIDTFLFDKTGTLTSEEPEVGRILVYQEGYSEDEILAYAAAAERKLTHPIARAILNRAKATGVILPEVDDADYTIGYGISVYIHGKLIQVGSRRFMQKENIALPENFDEEMQYTYDAGHSLIMLAIDNQFAGVLEMYAAVRPEISELLASLRKLGVKHFAIVSGDHRQPTQKLAETLGMDDYFYDVLPQNKAEIVEKLQAEGRSVCFVGDGVNDAIAMKKANISISLSGATSVATDTAQIVLMDASLKRLPELVDISLELNKNLHNSWLFNIVPGTLTIIGAFVFRIDIIVALLLSQGGLGLGVANAMLPLRQISEKEKLQLQNRHGVQQLSKNSDA
;
A
#
# COMPACT_ATOMS: atom_id res chain seq x y z
N MET A 1 2.84 -29.15 49.19
CA MET A 1 2.87 -29.22 47.70
C MET A 1 3.10 -27.86 47.06
N PHE A 2 2.45 -26.79 47.53
CA PHE A 2 2.59 -25.43 46.98
C PHE A 2 4.04 -24.94 46.87
N LEU A 3 4.76 -24.89 47.99
CA LEU A 3 6.15 -24.43 48.04
C LEU A 3 7.14 -25.31 47.28
N PHE A 4 6.89 -26.62 47.19
CA PHE A 4 7.75 -27.57 46.50
C PHE A 4 7.66 -27.42 44.98
N GLY A 5 6.48 -27.36 44.38
CA GLY A 5 6.32 -27.22 42.92
C GLY A 5 6.86 -25.91 42.39
N VAL A 6 6.47 -24.78 42.99
CA VAL A 6 6.92 -23.45 42.61
C VAL A 6 8.43 -23.29 42.84
N GLY A 7 8.93 -23.75 44.03
CA GLY A 7 10.33 -23.72 44.34
C GLY A 7 11.19 -24.53 43.36
N PHE A 8 10.72 -25.72 42.96
CA PHE A 8 11.42 -26.56 42.00
C PHE A 8 11.53 -25.92 40.62
N VAL A 9 10.43 -25.35 40.09
CA VAL A 9 10.43 -24.64 38.78
C VAL A 9 11.35 -23.45 38.82
N PHE A 10 11.31 -22.66 39.90
CA PHE A 10 12.17 -21.47 40.06
C PHE A 10 13.65 -21.82 40.18
N THR A 11 14.01 -22.83 41.00
CA THR A 11 15.40 -23.28 41.13
C THR A 11 15.93 -23.93 39.86
N SER A 12 15.13 -24.70 39.15
CA SER A 12 15.49 -25.28 37.85
C SER A 12 15.73 -24.18 36.80
N TYR A 13 14.89 -23.16 36.74
CA TYR A 13 15.05 -22.01 35.86
C TYR A 13 16.34 -21.26 36.18
N LEU A 14 16.60 -20.92 37.45
CA LEU A 14 17.82 -20.26 37.87
C LEU A 14 19.08 -21.08 37.58
N GLY A 15 18.99 -22.42 37.74
CA GLY A 15 20.10 -23.34 37.40
C GLY A 15 20.45 -23.27 35.92
N VAL A 16 19.49 -23.31 35.02
CA VAL A 16 19.71 -23.18 33.56
C VAL A 16 20.30 -21.79 33.25
N ARG A 17 19.81 -20.72 33.88
CA ARG A 17 20.31 -19.36 33.66
C ARG A 17 21.74 -19.19 34.15
N ALA A 18 22.07 -19.78 35.28
CA ALA A 18 23.45 -19.81 35.80
C ALA A 18 24.37 -20.58 34.86
N TYR A 19 23.97 -21.76 34.39
CA TYR A 19 24.72 -22.52 33.40
C TYR A 19 24.97 -21.72 32.10
N GLU A 20 23.94 -21.08 31.52
CA GLU A 20 24.10 -20.22 30.34
C GLU A 20 25.10 -19.08 30.58
N LYS A 21 25.06 -18.45 31.76
CA LYS A 21 25.90 -17.30 32.10
C LYS A 21 27.38 -17.69 32.39
N PHE A 22 27.60 -18.81 33.07
CA PHE A 22 28.91 -19.17 33.57
C PHE A 22 29.62 -20.27 32.78
N VAL A 23 28.89 -21.18 32.11
CA VAL A 23 29.44 -22.36 31.43
C VAL A 23 29.35 -22.25 29.92
N ALA A 24 28.24 -21.79 29.40
CA ALA A 24 28.06 -21.55 27.96
C ALA A 24 28.80 -20.27 27.56
N LYS A 25 30.10 -20.36 27.27
CA LYS A 25 30.82 -19.25 26.62
C LYS A 25 30.08 -18.85 25.34
N PRO A 26 29.83 -17.54 25.12
CA PRO A 26 29.28 -17.13 23.84
C PRO A 26 30.21 -17.62 22.74
N LYS A 27 29.71 -18.42 21.80
CA LYS A 27 30.44 -18.78 20.57
C LYS A 27 30.78 -17.49 19.82
N LYS A 28 31.94 -16.93 20.11
CA LYS A 28 32.58 -15.85 19.37
C LYS A 28 33.16 -16.47 18.10
N ASN A 29 32.33 -16.74 17.13
CA ASN A 29 32.68 -16.92 15.73
C ASN A 29 31.37 -17.18 14.94
N GLN A 30 30.55 -16.13 14.78
CA GLN A 30 29.83 -15.99 13.56
C GLN A 30 30.51 -14.87 12.80
N THR A 31 31.31 -15.27 11.84
CA THR A 31 31.86 -14.44 10.78
C THR A 31 30.78 -13.47 10.35
N LYS A 32 31.13 -12.16 10.38
CA LYS A 32 30.31 -11.09 9.81
C LYS A 32 30.25 -11.24 8.29
N LEU A 33 29.58 -12.28 7.81
CA LEU A 33 28.94 -12.25 6.53
C LEU A 33 27.74 -11.31 6.71
N LYS A 34 27.78 -10.17 6.05
CA LYS A 34 26.58 -9.36 5.82
C LYS A 34 25.64 -10.20 4.93
N PRO A 35 24.67 -10.95 5.46
CA PRO A 35 23.71 -11.63 4.60
C PRO A 35 22.70 -10.58 4.15
N GLN A 36 22.36 -10.64 2.89
CA GLN A 36 21.25 -9.89 2.31
C GLN A 36 20.03 -9.99 3.24
N GLY A 37 19.45 -8.84 3.61
CA GLY A 37 18.49 -8.72 4.71
C GLY A 37 17.22 -9.60 4.60
N LYS A 38 16.84 -10.05 3.39
CA LYS A 38 15.68 -10.92 3.15
C LYS A 38 15.85 -12.35 3.68
N LEU A 39 17.00 -12.97 3.46
CA LEU A 39 17.27 -14.35 3.93
C LEU A 39 17.32 -14.43 5.46
N LEU A 40 17.83 -13.40 6.12
CA LEU A 40 17.91 -13.36 7.59
C LEU A 40 16.53 -13.20 8.24
N LYS A 41 15.65 -12.33 7.70
CA LYS A 41 14.26 -12.19 8.19
C LYS A 41 13.48 -13.49 8.02
N GLN A 42 13.55 -14.15 6.86
CA GLN A 42 12.88 -15.44 6.62
C GLN A 42 13.40 -16.57 7.52
N VAL A 43 14.70 -16.64 7.77
CA VAL A 43 15.29 -17.64 8.68
C VAL A 43 14.89 -17.39 10.13
N VAL A 44 14.79 -16.13 10.55
CA VAL A 44 14.33 -15.75 11.90
C VAL A 44 12.84 -16.05 12.08
N GLU A 45 11.98 -15.68 11.14
CA GLU A 45 10.52 -15.93 11.20
C GLU A 45 10.18 -17.43 11.15
N ASN A 46 10.85 -18.21 10.30
CA ASN A 46 10.71 -19.66 10.30
C ASN A 46 11.19 -20.26 11.63
N GLY A 47 12.28 -19.75 12.19
CA GLY A 47 12.79 -20.19 13.47
C GLY A 47 11.84 -19.92 14.66
N GLU A 48 11.10 -18.82 14.67
CA GLU A 48 10.11 -18.54 15.71
C GLU A 48 8.88 -19.46 15.63
N ARG A 49 8.37 -19.70 14.42
CA ARG A 49 7.25 -20.62 14.20
C ARG A 49 7.60 -22.03 14.65
N GLU A 50 8.76 -22.55 14.23
CA GLU A 50 9.22 -23.90 14.59
C GLU A 50 9.44 -24.02 16.10
N LYS A 51 9.98 -22.98 16.74
CA LYS A 51 10.12 -22.93 18.21
C LYS A 51 8.76 -22.99 18.90
N ASN A 52 7.79 -22.17 18.48
CA ASN A 52 6.47 -22.18 19.08
C ASN A 52 5.75 -23.52 18.91
N LEU A 53 5.87 -24.15 17.72
CA LEU A 53 5.34 -25.49 17.47
C LEU A 53 6.02 -26.54 18.35
N HIS A 54 7.35 -26.46 18.54
CA HIS A 54 8.10 -27.35 19.42
C HIS A 54 7.62 -27.24 20.87
N TYR A 55 7.55 -26.01 21.41
CA TYR A 55 7.11 -25.80 22.78
C TYR A 55 5.62 -26.14 22.98
N MET A 56 4.77 -25.95 21.99
CA MET A 56 3.38 -26.42 22.02
C MET A 56 3.30 -27.96 22.13
N LYS A 57 4.12 -28.71 21.35
CA LYS A 57 4.20 -30.17 21.47
C LYS A 57 4.73 -30.60 22.86
N MET A 58 5.75 -29.90 23.37
CA MET A 58 6.29 -30.19 24.70
C MET A 58 5.28 -29.91 25.81
N SER A 59 4.47 -28.85 25.67
CA SER A 59 3.35 -28.59 26.59
C SER A 59 2.31 -29.70 26.56
N GLY A 60 2.02 -30.31 25.41
CA GLY A 60 1.17 -31.49 25.30
C GLY A 60 1.73 -32.69 26.09
N VAL A 61 3.05 -32.94 26.00
CA VAL A 61 3.71 -33.97 26.83
C VAL A 61 3.60 -33.62 28.32
N THR A 62 3.77 -32.34 28.68
CA THR A 62 3.62 -31.89 30.09
C THR A 62 2.20 -32.12 30.61
N ILE A 63 1.17 -31.87 29.80
CA ILE A 63 -0.23 -32.19 30.17
C ILE A 63 -0.40 -33.67 30.42
N GLY A 64 0.13 -34.54 29.55
CA GLY A 64 0.08 -36.00 29.74
C GLY A 64 0.77 -36.45 31.02
N LEU A 65 1.99 -35.92 31.29
CA LEU A 65 2.69 -36.19 32.56
C LEU A 65 1.93 -35.64 33.78
N SER A 66 1.23 -34.53 33.66
CA SER A 66 0.38 -33.99 34.73
C SER A 66 -0.74 -34.96 35.09
N TRP A 67 -1.41 -35.55 34.09
CA TRP A 67 -2.42 -36.57 34.31
C TRP A 67 -1.82 -37.83 34.99
N LEU A 68 -0.67 -38.32 34.49
CA LEU A 68 0.02 -39.47 35.09
C LEU A 68 0.44 -39.21 36.53
N SER A 69 0.84 -38.01 36.88
CA SER A 69 1.24 -37.64 38.24
C SER A 69 0.11 -37.64 39.25
N TYR A 70 -1.18 -37.54 38.82
CA TYR A 70 -2.33 -37.75 39.71
C TYR A 70 -2.51 -39.21 40.10
N PHE A 71 -2.14 -40.16 39.23
CA PHE A 71 -2.24 -41.59 39.52
C PHE A 71 -0.98 -42.11 40.22
N ASN A 72 0.18 -41.58 39.88
CA ASN A 72 1.45 -42.00 40.47
C ASN A 72 2.40 -40.81 40.67
N PRO A 73 2.67 -40.41 41.95
CA PRO A 73 3.54 -39.26 42.27
C PRO A 73 4.97 -39.34 41.75
N VAL A 74 5.46 -40.52 41.34
CA VAL A 74 6.78 -40.72 40.75
C VAL A 74 6.96 -39.88 39.47
N PHE A 75 5.90 -39.59 38.75
CA PHE A 75 5.94 -38.73 37.54
C PHE A 75 6.02 -37.24 37.85
N LEU A 76 5.81 -36.79 39.08
CA LEU A 76 5.80 -35.37 39.46
C LEU A 76 7.12 -34.64 39.15
N PRO A 77 8.31 -35.16 39.48
CA PRO A 77 9.58 -34.50 39.11
C PRO A 77 9.76 -34.35 37.61
N ALA A 78 9.42 -35.39 36.84
CA ALA A 78 9.53 -35.36 35.38
C ALA A 78 8.56 -34.31 34.78
N MET A 79 7.32 -34.23 35.30
CA MET A 79 6.34 -33.22 34.91
C MET A 79 6.82 -31.81 35.22
N LEU A 80 7.39 -31.55 36.43
CA LEU A 80 7.91 -30.23 36.81
C LEU A 80 9.11 -29.80 35.94
N LEU A 81 9.98 -30.72 35.58
CA LEU A 81 11.07 -30.46 34.63
C LEU A 81 10.54 -30.09 33.24
N MET A 82 9.58 -30.87 32.73
CA MET A 82 8.96 -30.59 31.42
C MET A 82 8.15 -29.31 31.43
N PHE A 83 7.46 -28.99 32.54
CA PHE A 83 6.78 -27.71 32.75
C PHE A 83 7.80 -26.55 32.68
N THR A 84 8.90 -26.64 33.43
CA THR A 84 9.96 -25.63 33.41
C THR A 84 10.53 -25.47 32.01
N TYR A 85 10.76 -26.57 31.30
CA TYR A 85 11.24 -26.53 29.92
C TYR A 85 10.25 -25.85 28.96
N SER A 86 8.98 -26.23 29.01
CA SER A 86 7.95 -25.64 28.16
C SER A 86 7.67 -24.17 28.49
N ALA A 87 7.77 -23.78 29.77
CA ALA A 87 7.59 -22.40 30.25
C ALA A 87 8.84 -21.53 30.08
N PHE A 88 10.00 -22.10 29.76
CA PHE A 88 11.30 -21.40 29.75
C PHE A 88 11.33 -20.13 28.88
N PRO A 89 10.86 -20.11 27.60
CA PRO A 89 10.83 -18.91 26.79
C PRO A 89 10.00 -17.80 27.41
N TYR A 90 8.88 -18.16 27.99
CA TYR A 90 7.94 -17.29 28.66
C TYR A 90 8.52 -16.72 29.95
N LEU A 91 9.18 -17.53 30.78
CA LEU A 91 9.88 -17.09 31.99
C LEU A 91 11.00 -16.07 31.68
N ARG A 92 11.67 -16.23 30.54
CA ARG A 92 12.66 -15.24 30.06
C ARG A 92 12.04 -13.88 29.76
N VAL A 93 10.84 -13.86 29.16
CA VAL A 93 10.13 -12.61 28.88
C VAL A 93 9.77 -11.93 30.19
N ILE A 94 9.26 -12.69 31.18
CA ILE A 94 8.95 -12.17 32.52
C ILE A 94 10.21 -11.59 33.21
N GLU A 95 11.33 -12.34 33.22
CA GLU A 95 12.61 -11.86 33.75
C GLU A 95 13.02 -10.54 33.11
N HIS A 96 12.94 -10.44 31.77
CA HIS A 96 13.28 -9.23 31.05
C HIS A 96 12.36 -8.04 31.41
N SER A 97 11.05 -8.28 31.55
CA SER A 97 10.08 -7.24 31.90
C SER A 97 10.30 -6.72 33.33
N LEU A 98 10.54 -7.61 34.28
CA LEU A 98 10.75 -7.24 35.68
C LEU A 98 12.12 -6.62 35.94
N LEU A 99 13.21 -7.23 35.42
CA LEU A 99 14.57 -6.83 35.78
C LEU A 99 15.12 -5.72 34.87
N LYS A 100 14.82 -5.75 33.56
CA LYS A 100 15.35 -4.74 32.61
C LYS A 100 14.38 -3.60 32.38
N LYS A 101 13.10 -3.88 32.06
CA LYS A 101 12.11 -2.85 31.82
C LYS A 101 11.53 -2.23 33.08
N LYS A 102 11.65 -2.93 34.25
CA LYS A 102 11.07 -2.55 35.54
C LYS A 102 9.57 -2.27 35.44
N LYS A 103 8.87 -3.06 34.63
CA LYS A 103 7.43 -2.92 34.37
C LYS A 103 6.70 -4.24 34.67
N VAL A 104 5.48 -4.13 35.19
CA VAL A 104 4.53 -5.23 35.29
C VAL A 104 3.71 -5.23 34.01
N ASP A 105 4.07 -6.09 33.10
CA ASP A 105 3.30 -6.30 31.86
C ASP A 105 2.39 -7.54 31.94
N GLY A 106 1.59 -7.79 30.91
CA GLY A 106 0.67 -8.92 30.90
C GLY A 106 1.37 -10.28 31.07
N TYR A 107 2.62 -10.44 30.60
CA TYR A 107 3.38 -11.68 30.80
C TYR A 107 3.69 -11.92 32.29
N VAL A 108 3.92 -10.86 33.06
CA VAL A 108 4.11 -10.96 34.50
C VAL A 108 2.81 -11.42 35.18
N LEU A 109 1.64 -10.89 34.78
CA LEU A 109 0.36 -11.31 35.31
C LEU A 109 0.08 -12.80 35.00
N TYR A 110 0.29 -13.22 33.75
CA TYR A 110 0.20 -14.62 33.35
C TYR A 110 1.13 -15.51 34.19
N GLY A 111 2.38 -15.09 34.36
CA GLY A 111 3.33 -15.84 35.18
C GLY A 111 2.90 -16.01 36.63
N ILE A 112 2.38 -14.94 37.26
CA ILE A 112 1.84 -15.02 38.62
C ILE A 112 0.66 -15.97 38.65
N ALA A 113 -0.28 -15.89 37.67
CA ALA A 113 -1.42 -16.78 37.57
C ALA A 113 -1.02 -18.26 37.40
N ASP A 114 -0.02 -18.54 36.54
CA ASP A 114 0.47 -19.90 36.30
C ASP A 114 1.17 -20.47 37.52
N PHE A 115 2.03 -19.69 38.20
CA PHE A 115 2.67 -20.13 39.46
C PHE A 115 1.65 -20.36 40.60
N MET A 116 0.62 -19.49 40.70
CA MET A 116 -0.46 -19.72 41.68
C MET A 116 -1.27 -20.99 41.33
N THR A 117 -1.57 -21.20 40.04
CA THR A 117 -2.30 -22.40 39.57
C THR A 117 -1.50 -23.69 39.89
N LEU A 118 -0.19 -23.67 39.60
CA LEU A 118 0.73 -24.75 39.95
C LEU A 118 0.76 -25.00 41.47
N GLY A 119 0.84 -23.92 42.23
CA GLY A 119 0.84 -23.96 43.69
C GLY A 119 -0.44 -24.49 44.31
N LEU A 120 -1.59 -24.27 43.66
CA LEU A 120 -2.88 -24.85 44.06
C LEU A 120 -2.97 -26.37 43.78
N GLY A 121 -1.92 -26.98 43.19
CA GLY A 121 -1.92 -28.40 42.82
C GLY A 121 -2.68 -28.70 41.53
N ARG A 122 -3.13 -27.66 40.79
CA ARG A 122 -3.85 -27.84 39.51
C ARG A 122 -2.85 -27.99 38.37
N LEU A 123 -2.05 -29.07 38.42
CA LEU A 123 -0.90 -29.29 37.52
C LEU A 123 -1.29 -29.32 36.06
N ALA A 124 -2.38 -30.02 35.74
CA ALA A 124 -2.87 -30.13 34.36
C ALA A 124 -3.35 -28.77 33.81
N THR A 125 -4.02 -27.96 34.65
CA THR A 125 -4.51 -26.62 34.29
C THR A 125 -3.35 -25.66 34.03
N ALA A 126 -2.31 -25.68 34.88
CA ALA A 126 -1.11 -24.85 34.66
C ALA A 126 -0.37 -25.25 33.37
N SER A 127 -0.22 -26.56 33.12
CA SER A 127 0.39 -27.06 31.89
C SER A 127 -0.43 -26.70 30.65
N PHE A 128 -1.76 -26.74 30.73
CA PHE A 128 -2.68 -26.35 29.67
C PHE A 128 -2.58 -24.85 29.38
N ALA A 129 -2.46 -23.98 30.39
CA ALA A 129 -2.28 -22.54 30.24
C ALA A 129 -1.02 -22.22 29.43
N VAL A 130 0.14 -22.80 29.80
CA VAL A 130 1.39 -22.64 29.04
C VAL A 130 1.24 -23.14 27.59
N GLY A 131 0.56 -24.27 27.40
CA GLY A 131 0.27 -24.83 26.08
C GLY A 131 -0.57 -23.89 25.20
N LEU A 132 -1.60 -23.27 25.77
CA LEU A 132 -2.45 -22.29 25.09
C LEU A 132 -1.66 -21.04 24.66
N VAL A 133 -0.75 -20.56 25.51
CA VAL A 133 0.12 -19.41 25.15
C VAL A 133 0.97 -19.77 23.92
N HIS A 134 1.60 -20.94 23.88
CA HIS A 134 2.38 -21.38 22.71
C HIS A 134 1.51 -21.62 21.48
N ALA A 135 0.32 -22.18 21.63
CA ALA A 135 -0.63 -22.36 20.54
C ALA A 135 -1.06 -21.00 19.96
N ALA A 136 -1.37 -20.03 20.81
CA ALA A 136 -1.70 -18.67 20.41
C ALA A 136 -0.55 -18.02 19.62
N HIS A 137 0.67 -18.07 20.15
CA HIS A 137 1.87 -17.54 19.45
C HIS A 137 2.13 -18.26 18.12
N PHE A 138 1.87 -19.57 18.02
CA PHE A 138 2.00 -20.31 16.77
C PHE A 138 0.97 -19.84 15.73
N VAL A 139 -0.30 -19.68 16.12
CA VAL A 139 -1.37 -19.20 15.23
C VAL A 139 -1.07 -17.79 14.74
N ILE A 140 -0.64 -16.89 15.64
CA ILE A 140 -0.28 -15.52 15.30
C ILE A 140 0.90 -15.49 14.32
N SER A 141 2.01 -16.17 14.64
CA SER A 141 3.20 -16.17 13.76
C SER A 141 2.88 -16.79 12.40
N ASN A 142 1.98 -17.76 12.34
CA ASN A 142 1.55 -18.35 11.08
C ASN A 142 0.67 -17.39 10.27
N ALA A 143 -0.26 -16.69 10.92
CA ALA A 143 -1.11 -15.68 10.29
C ALA A 143 -0.28 -14.52 9.74
N GLU A 144 0.63 -13.99 10.56
CA GLU A 144 1.55 -12.91 10.18
C GLU A 144 2.46 -13.30 9.00
N LYS A 145 3.03 -14.51 9.05
CA LYS A 145 3.83 -15.04 7.95
C LYS A 145 3.03 -15.14 6.65
N ASN A 146 1.82 -15.70 6.71
CA ASN A 146 0.98 -15.86 5.53
C ASN A 146 0.59 -14.49 4.94
N SER A 147 0.25 -13.52 5.78
CA SER A 147 -0.10 -12.16 5.35
C SER A 147 1.09 -11.43 4.73
N LYS A 148 2.28 -11.52 5.33
CA LYS A 148 3.51 -10.96 4.76
C LYS A 148 3.91 -11.63 3.44
N GLN A 149 3.79 -12.96 3.37
CA GLN A 149 4.08 -13.68 2.13
C GLN A 149 3.09 -13.34 1.01
N SER A 150 1.80 -13.19 1.33
CA SER A 150 0.79 -12.75 0.37
C SER A 150 1.16 -11.40 -0.22
N LEU A 151 1.52 -10.42 0.62
CA LEU A 151 1.90 -9.07 0.19
C LEU A 151 3.14 -9.07 -0.72
N VAL A 152 4.14 -9.88 -0.38
CA VAL A 152 5.39 -9.97 -1.18
C VAL A 152 5.17 -10.76 -2.47
N ASN A 153 4.33 -11.80 -2.44
CA ASN A 153 4.08 -12.67 -3.59
C ASN A 153 3.27 -12.00 -4.70
N ILE A 154 2.57 -10.89 -4.42
CA ILE A 154 1.88 -10.11 -5.45
C ILE A 154 2.86 -9.77 -6.58
N PHE A 155 4.12 -9.45 -6.24
CA PHE A 155 5.15 -9.00 -7.17
C PHE A 155 6.27 -10.02 -7.43
N ALA A 156 6.18 -11.26 -6.90
CA ALA A 156 7.32 -12.18 -6.82
C ALA A 156 7.50 -13.12 -8.02
N LYS A 157 6.70 -12.98 -9.07
CA LYS A 157 6.82 -13.86 -10.26
C LYS A 157 7.91 -13.34 -11.21
N GLN A 158 9.18 -13.62 -10.91
CA GLN A 158 10.26 -13.39 -11.87
C GLN A 158 10.85 -14.72 -12.34
N PRO A 159 11.13 -14.89 -13.65
CA PRO A 159 11.81 -16.06 -14.17
C PRO A 159 13.28 -16.06 -13.71
N ASN A 160 13.85 -17.25 -13.53
CA ASN A 160 15.26 -17.39 -13.17
C ASN A 160 16.20 -17.16 -14.37
N HIS A 161 15.72 -17.38 -15.59
CA HIS A 161 16.46 -17.27 -16.86
C HIS A 161 15.69 -16.39 -17.84
N VAL A 162 16.43 -15.76 -18.75
CA VAL A 162 15.93 -14.85 -19.78
C VAL A 162 16.63 -15.11 -21.11
N TRP A 163 15.97 -14.75 -22.20
CA TRP A 163 16.51 -14.85 -23.55
C TRP A 163 17.20 -13.54 -23.94
N LEU A 164 18.53 -13.49 -23.85
CA LEU A 164 19.34 -12.36 -24.29
C LEU A 164 19.56 -12.42 -25.81
N LEU A 165 19.28 -11.31 -26.50
CA LEU A 165 19.55 -11.20 -27.93
C LEU A 165 21.00 -10.71 -28.13
N LYS A 166 21.88 -11.60 -28.58
CA LYS A 166 23.29 -11.28 -28.87
C LYS A 166 23.61 -11.59 -30.32
N ASN A 167 23.97 -10.57 -31.09
CA ASN A 167 24.28 -10.70 -32.53
C ASN A 167 23.15 -11.36 -33.35
N GLY A 168 21.88 -11.09 -33.00
CA GLY A 168 20.71 -11.65 -33.69
C GLY A 168 20.34 -13.08 -33.26
N VAL A 169 21.03 -13.66 -32.27
CA VAL A 169 20.74 -15.00 -31.74
C VAL A 169 20.27 -14.89 -30.29
N GLU A 170 19.20 -15.61 -29.94
CA GLU A 170 18.69 -15.69 -28.57
C GLU A 170 19.52 -16.69 -27.76
N VAL A 171 20.09 -16.22 -26.66
CA VAL A 171 20.90 -17.02 -25.74
C VAL A 171 20.26 -17.01 -24.35
N GLU A 172 20.00 -18.19 -23.80
CA GLU A 172 19.47 -18.29 -22.45
C GLU A 172 20.54 -17.95 -21.41
N ILE A 173 20.27 -16.96 -20.55
CA ILE A 173 21.17 -16.56 -19.45
C ILE A 173 20.40 -16.42 -18.14
N PRO A 174 21.06 -16.58 -16.96
CA PRO A 174 20.46 -16.24 -15.68
C PRO A 174 20.10 -14.76 -15.61
N LEU A 175 18.90 -14.43 -15.03
CA LEU A 175 18.43 -13.04 -14.87
C LEU A 175 19.45 -12.15 -14.14
N GLU A 176 20.18 -12.71 -13.19
CA GLU A 176 21.20 -11.97 -12.41
C GLU A 176 22.37 -11.43 -13.25
N LYS A 177 22.55 -11.93 -14.47
CA LYS A 177 23.61 -11.49 -15.41
C LYS A 177 23.16 -10.43 -16.40
N VAL A 178 21.87 -10.08 -16.39
CA VAL A 178 21.32 -9.03 -17.26
C VAL A 178 21.75 -7.66 -16.77
N THR A 179 22.26 -6.84 -17.68
CA THR A 179 22.72 -5.47 -17.40
C THR A 179 21.91 -4.43 -18.18
N GLN A 180 21.99 -3.17 -17.73
CA GLN A 180 21.38 -2.06 -18.44
C GLN A 180 21.92 -1.95 -19.85
N GLY A 181 21.01 -1.76 -20.82
CA GLY A 181 21.34 -1.68 -22.25
C GLY A 181 21.27 -3.02 -23.00
N ASP A 182 21.21 -4.13 -22.31
CA ASP A 182 21.00 -5.45 -22.94
C ASP A 182 19.62 -5.48 -23.63
N ILE A 183 19.49 -6.36 -24.64
CA ILE A 183 18.22 -6.59 -25.33
C ILE A 183 17.76 -8.02 -25.01
N ILE A 184 16.54 -8.16 -24.49
CA ILE A 184 15.94 -9.46 -24.20
C ILE A 184 14.71 -9.70 -25.07
N ALA A 185 14.50 -10.96 -25.44
CA ALA A 185 13.27 -11.42 -26.10
C ALA A 185 12.29 -11.95 -25.07
N VAL A 186 11.01 -11.58 -25.19
CA VAL A 186 9.92 -12.04 -24.33
C VAL A 186 8.75 -12.46 -25.21
N ASN A 187 8.28 -13.67 -25.01
CA ASN A 187 7.27 -14.32 -25.85
C ASN A 187 5.90 -14.38 -25.15
N THR A 188 4.88 -14.73 -25.92
CA THR A 188 3.53 -14.98 -25.39
C THR A 188 3.56 -15.99 -24.23
N GLY A 189 2.95 -15.61 -23.11
CA GLY A 189 2.90 -16.42 -21.88
C GLY A 189 4.04 -16.16 -20.90
N ASP A 190 5.13 -15.50 -21.34
CA ASP A 190 6.27 -15.20 -20.49
C ASP A 190 5.97 -14.02 -19.54
N VAL A 191 6.66 -14.04 -18.40
CA VAL A 191 6.71 -12.92 -17.46
C VAL A 191 7.89 -12.03 -17.83
N ILE A 192 7.64 -10.73 -17.98
CA ILE A 192 8.67 -9.73 -18.25
C ILE A 192 9.60 -9.65 -17.02
N PRO A 193 10.93 -9.86 -17.18
CA PRO A 193 11.85 -9.94 -16.03
C PRO A 193 12.49 -8.62 -15.61
N VAL A 194 12.37 -7.57 -16.42
CA VAL A 194 13.08 -6.29 -16.28
C VAL A 194 12.15 -5.11 -16.58
N ASP A 195 12.55 -3.90 -16.17
CA ASP A 195 11.91 -2.70 -16.70
C ASP A 195 12.71 -2.24 -17.92
N GLY A 196 12.02 -1.84 -18.98
CA GLY A 196 12.66 -1.43 -20.23
C GLY A 196 11.70 -0.81 -21.23
N ILE A 197 12.20 -0.61 -22.45
CA ILE A 197 11.45 -0.04 -23.57
C ILE A 197 11.38 -1.10 -24.68
N ILE A 198 10.22 -1.25 -25.29
CA ILE A 198 10.04 -2.12 -26.46
C ILE A 198 10.79 -1.47 -27.64
N ILE A 199 11.76 -2.18 -28.20
CA ILE A 199 12.50 -1.74 -29.38
C ILE A 199 12.03 -2.43 -30.67
N LYS A 200 11.25 -3.52 -30.53
CA LYS A 200 10.67 -4.26 -31.66
C LYS A 200 9.49 -5.09 -31.21
N GLY A 201 8.42 -5.07 -31.99
CA GLY A 201 7.25 -5.93 -31.81
C GLY A 201 6.07 -5.20 -31.15
N ILE A 202 4.95 -5.90 -31.08
CA ILE A 202 3.70 -5.47 -30.44
C ILE A 202 3.21 -6.61 -29.56
N ALA A 203 2.74 -6.28 -28.35
CA ALA A 203 2.20 -7.26 -27.42
C ALA A 203 1.04 -6.69 -26.61
N THR A 204 0.13 -7.57 -26.21
CA THR A 204 -0.85 -7.28 -25.18
C THR A 204 -0.30 -7.78 -23.84
N ILE A 205 -0.17 -6.89 -22.86
CA ILE A 205 0.51 -7.15 -21.59
C ILE A 205 -0.48 -7.00 -20.43
N ASP A 206 -0.59 -8.04 -19.59
CA ASP A 206 -1.33 -7.98 -18.34
C ASP A 206 -0.47 -7.25 -17.28
N GLN A 207 -0.87 -6.04 -16.93
CA GLN A 207 -0.24 -5.20 -15.92
C GLN A 207 -1.06 -5.13 -14.61
N HIS A 208 -2.11 -5.96 -14.47
CA HIS A 208 -3.02 -5.94 -13.33
C HIS A 208 -2.32 -5.96 -11.96
N THR A 209 -1.26 -6.74 -11.85
CA THR A 209 -0.45 -6.84 -10.62
C THR A 209 0.22 -5.53 -10.21
N LEU A 210 0.49 -4.64 -11.16
CA LEU A 210 1.17 -3.37 -10.93
C LEU A 210 0.18 -2.21 -10.84
N THR A 211 -0.77 -2.13 -11.77
CA THR A 211 -1.71 -1.01 -11.90
C THR A 211 -3.07 -1.28 -11.26
N GLY A 212 -3.41 -2.54 -11.04
CA GLY A 212 -4.75 -2.95 -10.59
C GLY A 212 -5.81 -2.97 -11.69
N GLU A 213 -5.45 -2.61 -12.94
CA GLU A 213 -6.36 -2.65 -14.08
C GLU A 213 -6.60 -4.07 -14.58
N SER A 214 -7.86 -4.43 -14.79
CA SER A 214 -8.23 -5.78 -15.21
C SER A 214 -8.08 -6.02 -16.72
N GLN A 215 -7.98 -4.96 -17.52
CA GLN A 215 -7.81 -5.06 -18.97
C GLN A 215 -6.33 -5.02 -19.32
N PRO A 216 -5.85 -6.00 -20.11
CA PRO A 216 -4.48 -5.98 -20.61
C PRO A 216 -4.22 -4.77 -21.52
N ALA A 217 -3.05 -4.17 -21.40
CA ALA A 217 -2.64 -3.01 -22.19
C ALA A 217 -1.95 -3.45 -23.50
N GLU A 218 -2.32 -2.85 -24.63
CA GLU A 218 -1.56 -2.98 -25.87
C GLU A 218 -0.32 -2.10 -25.83
N LYS A 219 0.84 -2.68 -26.13
CA LYS A 219 2.16 -2.04 -26.11
C LYS A 219 2.89 -2.29 -27.41
N ALA A 220 3.52 -1.24 -27.95
CA ALA A 220 4.25 -1.23 -29.21
C ALA A 220 5.67 -0.66 -29.04
N GLU A 221 6.41 -0.54 -30.14
CA GLU A 221 7.75 0.05 -30.14
C GLU A 221 7.74 1.47 -29.54
N GLY A 222 8.68 1.73 -28.62
CA GLY A 222 8.81 2.97 -27.86
C GLY A 222 8.07 2.95 -26.51
N ASP A 223 7.18 2.00 -26.25
CA ASP A 223 6.45 1.91 -25.00
C ASP A 223 7.27 1.29 -23.86
N THR A 224 7.06 1.81 -22.66
CA THR A 224 7.68 1.26 -21.44
C THR A 224 6.93 0.02 -20.96
N VAL A 225 7.70 -0.99 -20.53
CA VAL A 225 7.22 -2.22 -19.90
C VAL A 225 7.90 -2.45 -18.56
N PHE A 226 7.23 -3.16 -17.68
CA PHE A 226 7.65 -3.36 -16.29
C PHE A 226 7.88 -4.81 -15.94
N ALA A 227 8.84 -5.06 -15.06
CA ALA A 227 9.08 -6.37 -14.47
C ALA A 227 7.83 -6.92 -13.78
N SER A 228 7.71 -8.26 -13.76
CA SER A 228 6.59 -9.01 -13.15
C SER A 228 5.21 -8.81 -13.81
N THR A 229 5.14 -8.18 -14.99
CA THR A 229 3.96 -8.18 -15.87
C THR A 229 4.03 -9.34 -16.84
N GLN A 230 2.90 -9.77 -17.41
CA GLN A 230 2.84 -10.96 -18.26
C GLN A 230 2.41 -10.61 -19.69
N VAL A 231 3.15 -11.13 -20.67
CA VAL A 231 2.76 -11.03 -22.10
C VAL A 231 1.64 -12.02 -22.37
N MET A 232 0.46 -11.52 -22.71
CA MET A 232 -0.72 -12.33 -23.04
C MET A 232 -0.70 -12.80 -24.49
N THR A 233 -0.34 -11.88 -25.39
CA THR A 233 -0.20 -12.18 -26.83
C THR A 233 0.92 -11.31 -27.43
N GLY A 234 1.58 -11.81 -28.46
CA GLY A 234 2.66 -11.11 -29.17
C GLY A 234 4.05 -11.53 -28.71
N ASN A 235 5.05 -11.02 -29.42
CA ASN A 235 6.48 -11.20 -29.13
C ASN A 235 7.14 -9.85 -29.19
N ILE A 236 7.96 -9.53 -28.19
CA ILE A 236 8.62 -8.23 -28.08
C ILE A 236 10.10 -8.38 -27.74
N HIS A 237 10.89 -7.45 -28.25
CA HIS A 237 12.27 -7.25 -27.82
C HIS A 237 12.32 -6.01 -26.93
N ILE A 238 12.89 -6.16 -25.74
CA ILE A 238 12.94 -5.13 -24.70
C ILE A 238 14.39 -4.73 -24.50
N GLN A 239 14.68 -3.43 -24.63
CA GLN A 239 15.95 -2.86 -24.18
C GLN A 239 15.86 -2.59 -22.67
N VAL A 240 16.77 -3.18 -21.92
CA VAL A 240 16.79 -3.16 -20.46
C VAL A 240 17.18 -1.79 -19.93
N ASN A 241 16.31 -1.15 -19.17
CA ASN A 241 16.60 0.08 -18.43
C ASN A 241 17.09 -0.23 -17.02
N THR A 242 16.37 -1.11 -16.29
CA THR A 242 16.74 -1.56 -14.95
C THR A 242 16.43 -3.04 -14.76
N SER A 243 17.26 -3.72 -13.96
CA SER A 243 17.13 -5.15 -13.67
C SER A 243 17.30 -5.44 -12.16
N GLY A 244 16.84 -6.58 -11.70
CA GLY A 244 17.04 -7.05 -10.32
C GLY A 244 16.41 -6.11 -9.26
N ASN A 245 17.22 -5.63 -8.31
CA ASN A 245 16.76 -4.80 -7.19
C ASN A 245 16.39 -3.35 -7.58
N ASP A 246 16.77 -2.91 -8.76
CA ASP A 246 16.53 -1.56 -9.24
C ASP A 246 15.23 -1.44 -10.05
N THR A 247 14.56 -2.56 -10.33
CA THR A 247 13.26 -2.56 -10.99
C THR A 247 12.18 -1.87 -10.15
N THR A 248 11.19 -1.28 -10.81
CA THR A 248 10.03 -0.64 -10.18
C THR A 248 9.36 -1.57 -9.18
N VAL A 249 9.15 -2.81 -9.54
CA VAL A 249 8.56 -3.84 -8.67
C VAL A 249 9.41 -4.14 -7.44
N ALA A 250 10.73 -4.20 -7.58
CA ALA A 250 11.62 -4.40 -6.44
C ALA A 250 11.58 -3.20 -5.47
N LYS A 251 11.53 -1.97 -5.99
CA LYS A 251 11.36 -0.74 -5.19
C LYS A 251 10.03 -0.73 -4.44
N ILE A 252 8.92 -1.06 -5.11
CA ILE A 252 7.59 -1.18 -4.50
C ILE A 252 7.61 -2.23 -3.38
N THR A 253 8.19 -3.41 -3.64
CA THR A 253 8.32 -4.48 -2.66
C THR A 253 9.12 -4.03 -1.43
N ASN A 254 10.18 -3.24 -1.61
CA ASN A 254 10.96 -2.69 -0.52
C ASN A 254 10.16 -1.66 0.30
N ILE A 255 9.40 -0.78 -0.35
CA ILE A 255 8.52 0.18 0.32
C ILE A 255 7.46 -0.56 1.16
N LEU A 256 6.79 -1.56 0.59
CA LEU A 256 5.80 -2.36 1.31
C LEU A 256 6.41 -3.09 2.52
N ASN A 257 7.61 -3.65 2.38
CA ASN A 257 8.31 -4.27 3.51
C ASN A 257 8.62 -3.27 4.64
N HIS A 258 8.94 -2.02 4.31
CA HIS A 258 9.15 -0.96 5.30
C HIS A 258 7.84 -0.47 5.92
N SER A 259 6.75 -0.42 5.15
CA SER A 259 5.42 -0.03 5.66
C SER A 259 4.91 -0.93 6.79
N ILE A 260 5.33 -2.19 6.80
CA ILE A 260 4.97 -3.18 7.83
C ILE A 260 5.75 -2.96 9.14
N ASP A 261 6.93 -2.36 9.08
CA ASP A 261 7.80 -2.20 10.26
C ASP A 261 7.33 -1.06 11.20
N PHE A 262 6.37 -0.22 10.78
CA PHE A 262 5.81 0.84 11.61
C PHE A 262 4.72 0.31 12.55
N LYS A 263 4.78 0.73 13.82
CA LYS A 263 3.70 0.46 14.77
C LYS A 263 2.46 1.25 14.40
N THR A 264 1.33 0.59 14.30
CA THR A 264 0.04 1.22 14.01
C THR A 264 -0.47 2.05 15.18
N ASN A 265 -1.35 3.02 14.93
CA ASN A 265 -1.94 3.84 16.00
C ASN A 265 -2.76 2.97 16.98
N SER A 266 -3.52 2.03 16.45
CA SER A 266 -4.30 1.07 17.25
C SER A 266 -3.41 0.15 18.10
N GLN A 267 -2.25 -0.27 17.57
CA GLN A 267 -1.26 -1.01 18.33
C GLN A 267 -0.69 -0.18 19.50
N LEU A 268 -0.30 1.07 19.24
CA LEU A 268 0.23 1.97 20.27
C LEU A 268 -0.79 2.24 21.37
N LYS A 269 -2.05 2.53 20.99
CA LYS A 269 -3.15 2.67 21.94
C LYS A 269 -3.37 1.39 22.73
N GLY A 270 -3.33 0.23 22.07
CA GLY A 270 -3.46 -1.08 22.72
C GLY A 270 -2.35 -1.36 23.73
N GLU A 271 -1.09 -1.05 23.39
CA GLU A 271 0.05 -1.16 24.31
C GLU A 271 -0.13 -0.25 25.54
N GLN A 272 -0.54 1.01 25.34
CA GLN A 272 -0.78 1.96 26.43
C GLN A 272 -1.93 1.50 27.35
N TRP A 273 -3.03 1.05 26.77
CA TRP A 273 -4.17 0.54 27.55
C TRP A 273 -3.80 -0.73 28.33
N ALA A 274 -3.17 -1.71 27.67
CA ALA A 274 -2.72 -2.92 28.35
C ALA A 274 -1.79 -2.60 29.53
N ASP A 275 -0.81 -1.72 29.31
CA ASP A 275 0.13 -1.31 30.35
C ASP A 275 -0.59 -0.59 31.52
N SER A 276 -1.58 0.26 31.24
CA SER A 276 -2.30 1.01 32.27
C SER A 276 -3.20 0.12 33.13
N TRP A 277 -3.75 -0.97 32.56
CA TRP A 277 -4.64 -1.89 33.27
C TRP A 277 -3.93 -3.00 34.05
N ASN A 278 -2.64 -3.26 33.77
CA ASN A 278 -1.92 -4.36 34.44
C ASN A 278 -1.85 -4.20 35.96
N LEU A 279 -1.50 -3.03 36.47
CA LEU A 279 -1.43 -2.77 37.91
C LEU A 279 -2.82 -2.75 38.60
N PRO A 280 -3.86 -2.09 38.04
CA PRO A 280 -5.23 -2.20 38.57
C PRO A 280 -5.74 -3.63 38.65
N VAL A 281 -5.53 -4.45 37.60
CA VAL A 281 -5.96 -5.87 37.62
C VAL A 281 -5.19 -6.66 38.67
N LEU A 282 -3.86 -6.44 38.78
CA LEU A 282 -3.05 -7.06 39.82
C LEU A 282 -3.54 -6.69 41.23
N GLY A 283 -3.79 -5.41 41.48
CA GLY A 283 -4.34 -4.91 42.76
C GLY A 283 -5.69 -5.49 43.06
N LEU A 284 -6.61 -5.50 42.10
CA LEU A 284 -7.96 -6.10 42.27
C LEU A 284 -7.89 -7.60 42.57
N ALA A 285 -6.98 -8.33 41.86
CA ALA A 285 -6.81 -9.76 42.07
C ALA A 285 -6.38 -10.10 43.50
N PHE A 286 -5.40 -9.39 44.03
CA PHE A 286 -4.96 -9.63 45.41
C PHE A 286 -5.91 -9.05 46.46
N ALA A 287 -6.55 -7.91 46.22
CA ALA A 287 -7.55 -7.35 47.11
C ALA A 287 -8.82 -8.24 47.25
N SER A 288 -9.16 -8.95 46.17
CA SER A 288 -10.29 -9.89 46.18
C SER A 288 -9.98 -11.28 46.76
N MET A 289 -8.70 -11.58 47.04
CA MET A 289 -8.25 -12.87 47.55
C MET A 289 -8.99 -13.33 48.84
N PRO A 290 -9.24 -12.47 49.83
CA PRO A 290 -10.01 -12.88 51.03
C PRO A 290 -11.46 -13.31 50.72
N LEU A 291 -12.06 -12.74 49.64
CA LEU A 291 -13.45 -13.01 49.24
C LEU A 291 -13.57 -14.21 48.29
N LEU A 292 -12.68 -14.30 47.32
CA LEU A 292 -12.74 -15.29 46.23
C LEU A 292 -11.76 -16.45 46.41
N GLY A 293 -10.86 -16.35 47.37
CA GLY A 293 -9.80 -17.32 47.58
C GLY A 293 -8.73 -17.27 46.46
N PRO A 294 -7.65 -18.10 46.58
CA PRO A 294 -6.56 -18.09 45.63
C PRO A 294 -6.97 -18.46 44.19
N ALA A 295 -7.97 -19.35 44.02
CA ALA A 295 -8.48 -19.73 42.70
C ALA A 295 -9.16 -18.54 41.99
N GLY A 296 -10.01 -17.78 42.72
CA GLY A 296 -10.65 -16.58 42.19
C GLY A 296 -9.63 -15.47 41.85
N THR A 297 -8.55 -15.33 42.63
CA THR A 297 -7.42 -14.44 42.32
C THR A 297 -6.79 -14.79 40.97
N VAL A 298 -6.55 -16.08 40.71
CA VAL A 298 -6.04 -16.56 39.43
C VAL A 298 -6.99 -16.24 38.27
N VAL A 299 -8.29 -16.41 38.49
CA VAL A 299 -9.31 -16.05 37.46
C VAL A 299 -9.21 -14.57 37.11
N ILE A 300 -9.15 -13.68 38.09
CA ILE A 300 -9.01 -12.23 37.84
C ILE A 300 -7.70 -11.90 37.13
N LEU A 301 -6.58 -12.53 37.50
CA LEU A 301 -5.29 -12.36 36.82
C LEU A 301 -5.34 -12.76 35.33
N ASN A 302 -6.24 -13.67 34.94
CA ASN A 302 -6.48 -14.01 33.53
C ASN A 302 -7.48 -13.09 32.84
N GLY A 303 -8.12 -12.16 33.55
CA GLY A 303 -9.06 -11.17 33.03
C GLY A 303 -8.36 -9.97 32.39
N HIS A 304 -7.46 -10.20 31.42
CA HIS A 304 -6.70 -9.15 30.78
C HIS A 304 -7.56 -8.28 29.88
N ILE A 305 -7.46 -6.96 30.05
CA ILE A 305 -8.12 -5.97 29.20
C ILE A 305 -7.11 -5.47 28.17
N ALA A 306 -7.48 -5.53 26.88
CA ALA A 306 -6.72 -5.01 25.74
C ALA A 306 -5.33 -5.64 25.48
N GLN A 307 -4.92 -6.69 26.20
CA GLN A 307 -3.59 -7.29 26.04
C GLN A 307 -3.31 -7.79 24.60
N ASN A 308 -4.31 -8.35 23.94
CA ASN A 308 -4.18 -9.01 22.65
C ASN A 308 -4.29 -8.02 21.46
N ILE A 309 -4.81 -6.79 21.67
CA ILE A 309 -4.99 -5.82 20.59
C ILE A 309 -3.65 -5.41 19.96
N ARG A 310 -2.57 -5.37 20.74
CA ARG A 310 -1.22 -5.08 20.27
C ARG A 310 -0.68 -6.08 19.25
N VAL A 311 -1.30 -7.25 19.12
CA VAL A 311 -0.96 -8.29 18.15
C VAL A 311 -1.99 -8.34 17.03
N VAL A 312 -3.27 -8.21 17.35
CA VAL A 312 -4.36 -8.31 16.37
C VAL A 312 -4.43 -7.08 15.48
N ALA A 313 -4.21 -5.87 16.03
CA ALA A 313 -4.28 -4.64 15.25
C ALA A 313 -3.23 -4.58 14.10
N PRO A 314 -1.93 -4.86 14.33
CA PRO A 314 -0.97 -4.92 13.22
C PRO A 314 -1.32 -5.95 12.16
N LEU A 315 -1.88 -7.10 12.55
CA LEU A 315 -2.30 -8.13 11.61
C LEU A 315 -3.48 -7.66 10.75
N SER A 316 -4.45 -6.95 11.34
CA SER A 316 -5.54 -6.33 10.59
C SER A 316 -5.01 -5.32 9.58
N THR A 317 -4.19 -4.36 10.02
CA THR A 317 -3.62 -3.33 9.14
C THR A 317 -2.80 -3.95 8.00
N LEU A 318 -1.97 -4.97 8.30
CA LEU A 318 -1.20 -5.70 7.29
C LEU A 318 -2.10 -6.33 6.21
N ASN A 319 -3.24 -6.89 6.61
CA ASN A 319 -4.17 -7.51 5.68
C ASN A 319 -4.87 -6.47 4.79
N TYR A 320 -5.23 -5.31 5.34
CA TYR A 320 -5.82 -4.22 4.55
C TYR A 320 -4.79 -3.51 3.65
N LEU A 321 -3.51 -3.44 4.05
CA LEU A 321 -2.41 -3.05 3.15
C LEU A 321 -2.29 -4.01 1.95
N ASN A 322 -2.45 -5.31 2.20
CA ASN A 322 -2.47 -6.32 1.16
C ASN A 322 -3.64 -6.10 0.18
N ILE A 323 -4.85 -5.83 0.70
CA ILE A 323 -6.03 -5.50 -0.11
C ILE A 323 -5.79 -4.25 -0.98
N ALA A 324 -5.26 -3.18 -0.39
CA ALA A 324 -4.95 -1.96 -1.11
C ALA A 324 -3.95 -2.20 -2.25
N SER A 325 -2.88 -2.96 -1.98
CA SER A 325 -1.87 -3.31 -2.99
C SER A 325 -2.44 -4.13 -4.15
N HIS A 326 -3.34 -5.08 -3.90
CA HIS A 326 -4.03 -5.84 -4.97
C HIS A 326 -4.92 -4.96 -5.84
N LYS A 327 -5.37 -3.81 -5.32
CA LYS A 327 -6.17 -2.84 -6.06
C LYS A 327 -5.33 -1.73 -6.70
N GLY A 328 -4.02 -1.89 -6.80
CA GLY A 328 -3.13 -0.88 -7.38
C GLY A 328 -2.95 0.37 -6.51
N ILE A 329 -3.20 0.28 -5.21
CA ILE A 329 -3.01 1.37 -4.26
C ILE A 329 -1.82 1.06 -3.37
N LEU A 330 -0.73 1.79 -3.52
CA LEU A 330 0.46 1.64 -2.70
C LEU A 330 0.41 2.55 -1.48
N VAL A 331 0.35 1.98 -0.31
CA VAL A 331 0.39 2.70 0.98
C VAL A 331 1.78 2.54 1.58
N LYS A 332 2.50 3.64 1.77
CA LYS A 332 3.88 3.65 2.29
C LYS A 332 3.95 3.63 3.81
N ASP A 333 2.87 3.99 4.50
CA ASP A 333 2.75 3.98 5.95
C ASP A 333 1.35 3.46 6.36
N GLY A 334 1.29 2.30 7.02
CA GLY A 334 0.03 1.66 7.40
C GLY A 334 -0.84 2.50 8.35
N ARG A 335 -0.25 3.48 9.08
CA ARG A 335 -0.98 4.39 9.96
C ARG A 335 -1.96 5.27 9.19
N VAL A 336 -1.61 5.60 7.96
CA VAL A 336 -2.43 6.45 7.08
C VAL A 336 -3.80 5.84 6.82
N LEU A 337 -3.88 4.50 6.66
CA LEU A 337 -5.17 3.82 6.51
C LEU A 337 -6.05 3.92 7.78
N GLU A 338 -5.44 3.97 8.97
CA GLU A 338 -6.18 4.16 10.22
C GLU A 338 -6.66 5.62 10.40
N ASP A 339 -5.91 6.58 9.84
CA ASP A 339 -6.17 8.01 10.01
C ASP A 339 -7.07 8.59 8.90
N LEU A 340 -7.14 7.97 7.72
CA LEU A 340 -7.90 8.45 6.57
C LEU A 340 -9.40 8.69 6.86
N PRO A 341 -10.11 7.86 7.66
CA PRO A 341 -11.50 8.14 8.03
C PRO A 341 -11.70 9.40 8.89
N ASN A 342 -10.64 9.93 9.47
CA ASN A 342 -10.68 11.17 10.26
C ASN A 342 -10.46 12.42 9.40
N ILE A 343 -10.20 12.26 8.11
CA ILE A 343 -10.05 13.36 7.14
C ILE A 343 -11.43 13.91 6.81
N ASP A 344 -11.60 15.22 6.99
CA ASP A 344 -12.82 15.93 6.65
C ASP A 344 -12.72 16.76 5.37
N THR A 345 -11.48 17.08 4.93
CA THR A 345 -11.19 17.97 3.81
C THR A 345 -10.24 17.33 2.81
N PHE A 346 -10.67 17.25 1.55
CA PHE A 346 -9.81 16.89 0.43
C PHE A 346 -9.43 18.14 -0.36
N LEU A 347 -8.14 18.43 -0.43
CA LEU A 347 -7.56 19.51 -1.20
C LEU A 347 -6.89 18.95 -2.45
N PHE A 348 -7.48 19.23 -3.61
CA PHE A 348 -6.98 18.74 -4.90
C PHE A 348 -6.12 19.80 -5.58
N ASP A 349 -4.95 19.39 -6.09
CA ASP A 349 -4.29 20.16 -7.12
C ASP A 349 -5.12 20.15 -8.42
N LYS A 350 -5.07 21.23 -9.21
CA LYS A 350 -5.80 21.31 -10.47
C LYS A 350 -5.08 20.54 -11.57
N THR A 351 -3.84 20.94 -11.87
CA THR A 351 -3.13 20.54 -13.08
C THR A 351 -2.55 19.14 -12.96
N GLY A 352 -2.86 18.25 -13.92
CA GLY A 352 -2.42 16.85 -13.88
C GLY A 352 -3.18 15.99 -12.86
N THR A 353 -3.99 16.59 -11.98
CA THR A 353 -4.78 15.89 -10.96
C THR A 353 -6.26 15.88 -11.32
N LEU A 354 -6.95 17.03 -11.25
CA LEU A 354 -8.34 17.15 -11.71
C LEU A 354 -8.46 17.25 -13.23
N THR A 355 -7.41 17.71 -13.89
CA THR A 355 -7.32 17.77 -15.35
C THR A 355 -6.35 16.72 -15.89
N SER A 356 -6.54 16.33 -17.16
CA SER A 356 -5.60 15.52 -17.90
C SER A 356 -4.25 16.24 -18.02
N GLU A 357 -3.16 15.48 -18.13
CA GLU A 357 -1.85 16.00 -18.49
C GLU A 357 -1.82 16.47 -19.95
N GLU A 358 -2.60 15.82 -20.82
CA GLU A 358 -2.75 16.21 -22.22
C GLU A 358 -3.90 17.20 -22.35
N PRO A 359 -3.66 18.40 -22.94
CA PRO A 359 -4.72 19.33 -23.28
C PRO A 359 -5.60 18.76 -24.40
N GLU A 360 -6.74 19.37 -24.62
CA GLU A 360 -7.60 19.10 -25.78
C GLU A 360 -7.66 20.33 -26.69
N VAL A 361 -7.85 20.07 -28.00
CA VAL A 361 -8.10 21.13 -28.99
C VAL A 361 -9.58 21.49 -28.94
N GLY A 362 -9.88 22.73 -28.59
CA GLY A 362 -11.21 23.29 -28.58
C GLY A 362 -11.63 23.85 -29.93
N ARG A 363 -11.91 25.17 -29.96
CA ARG A 363 -12.27 25.88 -31.18
C ARG A 363 -11.05 26.08 -32.07
N ILE A 364 -11.30 26.06 -33.37
CA ILE A 364 -10.33 26.44 -34.40
C ILE A 364 -10.88 27.69 -35.08
N LEU A 365 -10.11 28.76 -35.01
CA LEU A 365 -10.51 30.04 -35.59
C LEU A 365 -9.66 30.31 -36.83
N VAL A 366 -10.33 30.57 -37.94
CA VAL A 366 -9.67 30.82 -39.26
C VAL A 366 -9.70 32.32 -39.53
N TYR A 367 -8.54 32.88 -39.82
CA TYR A 367 -8.35 34.31 -40.09
C TYR A 367 -7.99 34.61 -41.56
N GLN A 368 -7.43 33.63 -42.27
CA GLN A 368 -7.06 33.80 -43.66
C GLN A 368 -8.15 33.23 -44.59
N GLU A 369 -8.70 34.06 -45.48
CA GLU A 369 -9.69 33.62 -46.48
C GLU A 369 -9.16 32.49 -47.36
N GLY A 370 -10.03 31.53 -47.68
CA GLY A 370 -9.70 30.40 -48.55
C GLY A 370 -9.20 29.15 -47.81
N TYR A 371 -9.13 29.16 -46.50
CA TYR A 371 -8.86 27.98 -45.67
C TYR A 371 -10.08 27.60 -44.81
N SER A 372 -10.20 26.33 -44.49
CA SER A 372 -11.18 25.77 -43.56
C SER A 372 -10.53 25.42 -42.22
N GLU A 373 -11.38 25.19 -41.19
CA GLU A 373 -10.92 24.69 -39.87
C GLU A 373 -10.15 23.37 -40.01
N ASP A 374 -10.63 22.46 -40.89
CA ASP A 374 -9.99 21.17 -41.15
C ASP A 374 -8.58 21.33 -41.80
N GLU A 375 -8.42 22.31 -42.69
CA GLU A 375 -7.10 22.58 -43.30
C GLU A 375 -6.14 23.19 -42.29
N ILE A 376 -6.58 24.12 -41.44
CA ILE A 376 -5.77 24.66 -40.33
C ILE A 376 -5.33 23.54 -39.40
N LEU A 377 -6.27 22.64 -39.03
CA LEU A 377 -5.95 21.47 -38.21
C LEU A 377 -4.99 20.51 -38.92
N ALA A 378 -5.18 20.26 -40.22
CA ALA A 378 -4.30 19.40 -41.02
C ALA A 378 -2.87 19.91 -41.05
N TYR A 379 -2.68 21.20 -41.30
CA TYR A 379 -1.36 21.83 -41.32
C TYR A 379 -0.70 21.83 -39.96
N ALA A 380 -1.45 22.17 -38.88
CA ALA A 380 -0.94 22.12 -37.53
C ALA A 380 -0.51 20.68 -37.13
N ALA A 381 -1.36 19.69 -37.42
CA ALA A 381 -1.08 18.30 -37.11
C ALA A 381 0.10 17.72 -37.92
N ALA A 382 0.22 18.12 -39.22
CA ALA A 382 1.34 17.70 -40.03
C ALA A 382 2.67 18.28 -39.52
N ALA A 383 2.68 19.58 -39.12
CA ALA A 383 3.84 20.23 -38.52
C ALA A 383 4.29 19.57 -37.23
N GLU A 384 3.33 19.21 -36.36
CA GLU A 384 3.58 18.63 -35.05
C GLU A 384 3.81 17.10 -35.06
N ARG A 385 3.70 16.44 -36.22
CA ARG A 385 3.70 14.97 -36.38
C ARG A 385 4.92 14.26 -35.75
N LYS A 386 6.08 14.88 -35.77
CA LYS A 386 7.34 14.32 -35.25
C LYS A 386 7.63 14.71 -33.80
N LEU A 387 6.82 15.58 -33.21
CA LEU A 387 7.00 16.03 -31.85
C LEU A 387 6.21 15.15 -30.86
N THR A 388 6.78 14.97 -29.65
CA THR A 388 6.21 14.06 -28.63
C THR A 388 5.64 14.78 -27.41
N HIS A 389 5.63 16.14 -27.41
CA HIS A 389 5.08 16.90 -26.28
C HIS A 389 3.53 16.87 -26.25
N PRO A 390 2.89 17.15 -25.09
CA PRO A 390 1.45 17.00 -24.92
C PRO A 390 0.59 17.77 -25.94
N ILE A 391 1.00 18.98 -26.32
CA ILE A 391 0.28 19.80 -27.31
C ILE A 391 0.27 19.12 -28.68
N ALA A 392 1.41 18.58 -29.13
CA ALA A 392 1.49 17.86 -30.40
C ALA A 392 0.54 16.64 -30.41
N ARG A 393 0.54 15.85 -29.32
CA ARG A 393 -0.37 14.71 -29.18
C ARG A 393 -1.83 15.13 -29.23
N ALA A 394 -2.19 16.22 -28.55
CA ALA A 394 -3.53 16.76 -28.56
C ALA A 394 -4.01 17.13 -29.97
N ILE A 395 -3.18 17.84 -30.74
CA ILE A 395 -3.47 18.26 -32.11
C ILE A 395 -3.61 17.03 -33.02
N LEU A 396 -2.69 16.05 -32.91
CA LEU A 396 -2.74 14.80 -33.68
C LEU A 396 -3.97 13.95 -33.33
N ASN A 397 -4.33 13.85 -32.06
CA ASN A 397 -5.53 13.14 -31.60
C ASN A 397 -6.80 13.80 -32.14
N ARG A 398 -6.87 15.13 -32.15
CA ARG A 398 -8.01 15.87 -32.73
C ARG A 398 -8.12 15.62 -34.24
N ALA A 399 -7.01 15.71 -34.98
CA ALA A 399 -6.98 15.45 -36.42
C ALA A 399 -7.42 14.00 -36.74
N LYS A 400 -6.97 13.03 -35.95
CA LYS A 400 -7.37 11.62 -36.08
C LYS A 400 -8.87 11.44 -35.80
N ALA A 401 -9.41 12.09 -34.76
CA ALA A 401 -10.83 11.99 -34.37
C ALA A 401 -11.76 12.61 -35.42
N THR A 402 -11.34 13.69 -36.08
CA THR A 402 -12.10 14.35 -37.18
C THR A 402 -11.89 13.68 -38.52
N GLY A 403 -10.96 12.74 -38.65
CA GLY A 403 -10.67 12.03 -39.90
C GLY A 403 -9.94 12.88 -40.95
N VAL A 404 -9.29 13.98 -40.53
CA VAL A 404 -8.55 14.88 -41.42
C VAL A 404 -7.32 14.18 -41.95
N ILE A 405 -7.10 14.28 -43.28
CA ILE A 405 -5.93 13.71 -43.96
C ILE A 405 -4.75 14.64 -43.77
N LEU A 406 -3.65 14.13 -43.18
CA LEU A 406 -2.44 14.90 -42.95
C LEU A 406 -1.62 14.99 -44.21
N PRO A 407 -1.24 16.20 -44.67
CA PRO A 407 -0.34 16.38 -45.80
C PRO A 407 1.09 15.92 -45.46
N GLU A 408 1.87 15.57 -46.48
CA GLU A 408 3.28 15.26 -46.31
C GLU A 408 4.11 16.54 -46.10
N VAL A 409 5.09 16.46 -45.22
CA VAL A 409 6.01 17.56 -44.87
C VAL A 409 7.25 17.43 -45.74
N ASP A 410 7.54 18.45 -46.53
CA ASP A 410 8.69 18.49 -47.46
C ASP A 410 10.00 18.72 -46.68
N ASP A 411 10.03 19.72 -45.78
CA ASP A 411 11.16 20.08 -44.93
C ASP A 411 10.71 20.71 -43.61
N ALA A 412 11.53 20.63 -42.56
CA ALA A 412 11.17 21.11 -41.25
C ALA A 412 12.33 21.78 -40.51
N ASP A 413 12.08 22.99 -39.98
CA ASP A 413 12.99 23.73 -39.10
C ASP A 413 12.35 23.92 -37.72
N TYR A 414 13.02 23.45 -36.67
CA TYR A 414 12.52 23.44 -35.28
C TYR A 414 13.17 24.55 -34.47
N THR A 415 12.38 25.49 -33.98
CA THR A 415 12.86 26.50 -33.04
C THR A 415 12.47 26.09 -31.61
N ILE A 416 13.44 25.58 -30.86
CA ILE A 416 13.22 25.02 -29.51
C ILE A 416 12.55 26.06 -28.60
N GLY A 417 11.39 25.66 -28.02
CA GLY A 417 10.66 26.45 -27.03
C GLY A 417 9.75 27.55 -27.56
N TYR A 418 9.67 27.77 -28.88
CA TYR A 418 8.86 28.84 -29.49
C TYR A 418 7.86 28.33 -30.52
N GLY A 419 8.26 27.44 -31.42
CA GLY A 419 7.41 26.94 -32.51
C GLY A 419 8.18 26.13 -33.53
N ILE A 420 7.49 25.75 -34.59
CA ILE A 420 8.02 24.97 -35.72
C ILE A 420 7.64 25.62 -37.05
N SER A 421 8.59 25.62 -37.99
CA SER A 421 8.36 26.00 -39.38
C SER A 421 8.59 24.79 -40.29
N VAL A 422 7.62 24.48 -41.15
CA VAL A 422 7.69 23.35 -42.08
C VAL A 422 7.22 23.79 -43.46
N TYR A 423 7.76 23.16 -44.50
CA TYR A 423 7.24 23.30 -45.85
C TYR A 423 6.28 22.15 -46.17
N ILE A 424 5.09 22.51 -46.66
CA ILE A 424 4.03 21.57 -47.02
C ILE A 424 3.48 22.01 -48.39
N HIS A 425 3.65 21.20 -49.42
CA HIS A 425 3.25 21.50 -50.81
C HIS A 425 3.78 22.87 -51.28
N GLY A 426 5.02 23.20 -50.91
CA GLY A 426 5.67 24.46 -51.27
C GLY A 426 5.21 25.69 -50.48
N LYS A 427 4.29 25.56 -49.51
CA LYS A 427 3.88 26.64 -48.61
C LYS A 427 4.66 26.54 -47.30
N LEU A 428 5.06 27.69 -46.76
CA LEU A 428 5.69 27.77 -45.42
C LEU A 428 4.62 27.79 -44.36
N ILE A 429 4.53 26.73 -43.58
CA ILE A 429 3.61 26.59 -42.44
C ILE A 429 4.37 26.82 -41.14
N GLN A 430 3.91 27.76 -40.33
CA GLN A 430 4.55 28.16 -39.08
C GLN A 430 3.54 28.00 -37.93
N VAL A 431 3.87 27.12 -36.97
CA VAL A 431 3.01 26.78 -35.85
C VAL A 431 3.71 27.09 -34.55
N GLY A 432 3.08 27.83 -33.64
CA GLY A 432 3.70 28.13 -32.36
C GLY A 432 2.96 29.14 -31.49
N SER A 433 3.66 29.64 -30.48
CA SER A 433 3.14 30.62 -29.52
C SER A 433 3.12 32.05 -30.11
N ARG A 434 2.45 32.97 -29.43
CA ARG A 434 2.49 34.40 -29.77
C ARG A 434 3.94 34.96 -29.91
N ARG A 435 4.83 34.50 -29.01
CA ARG A 435 6.26 34.89 -29.07
C ARG A 435 6.94 34.41 -30.36
N PHE A 436 6.54 33.25 -30.86
CA PHE A 436 7.02 32.72 -32.11
C PHE A 436 6.55 33.58 -33.28
N MET A 437 5.25 33.94 -33.33
CA MET A 437 4.73 34.86 -34.39
C MET A 437 5.45 36.19 -34.40
N GLN A 438 5.70 36.77 -33.21
CA GLN A 438 6.49 38.02 -33.11
C GLN A 438 7.93 37.87 -33.59
N LYS A 439 8.59 36.77 -33.28
CA LYS A 439 9.97 36.46 -33.72
C LYS A 439 10.06 36.33 -35.22
N GLU A 440 9.07 35.71 -35.84
CA GLU A 440 8.99 35.52 -37.29
C GLU A 440 8.39 36.75 -38.02
N ASN A 441 8.14 37.87 -37.32
CA ASN A 441 7.54 39.10 -37.81
C ASN A 441 6.16 38.90 -38.46
N ILE A 442 5.37 37.97 -37.96
CA ILE A 442 4.00 37.74 -38.41
C ILE A 442 3.06 38.71 -37.69
N ALA A 443 2.37 39.56 -38.47
CA ALA A 443 1.41 40.52 -37.95
C ALA A 443 0.13 39.81 -37.53
N LEU A 444 -0.35 40.08 -36.28
CA LEU A 444 -1.65 39.63 -35.78
C LEU A 444 -2.72 40.66 -36.17
N PRO A 445 -4.01 40.25 -36.28
CA PRO A 445 -5.13 41.15 -36.48
C PRO A 445 -5.21 42.24 -35.40
N GLU A 446 -5.68 43.45 -35.77
CA GLU A 446 -5.72 44.60 -34.84
C GLU A 446 -6.56 44.32 -33.56
N ASN A 447 -7.66 43.58 -33.69
CA ASN A 447 -8.55 43.27 -32.58
C ASN A 447 -8.29 41.89 -31.95
N PHE A 448 -7.16 41.23 -32.28
CA PHE A 448 -6.87 39.86 -31.83
C PHE A 448 -6.89 39.70 -30.30
N ASP A 449 -6.31 40.64 -29.58
CA ASP A 449 -6.22 40.58 -28.13
C ASP A 449 -7.59 40.72 -27.44
N GLU A 450 -8.47 41.59 -27.97
CA GLU A 450 -9.84 41.75 -27.49
C GLU A 450 -10.68 40.50 -27.75
N GLU A 451 -10.52 39.92 -28.93
CA GLU A 451 -11.23 38.70 -29.35
C GLU A 451 -10.78 37.48 -28.54
N MET A 452 -9.50 37.43 -28.15
CA MET A 452 -8.92 36.34 -27.36
C MET A 452 -9.04 36.56 -25.85
N GLN A 453 -9.49 37.73 -25.39
CA GLN A 453 -9.61 38.02 -23.97
C GLN A 453 -10.46 37.00 -23.23
N TYR A 454 -11.60 36.59 -23.80
CA TYR A 454 -12.46 35.55 -23.24
C TYR A 454 -11.73 34.19 -23.09
N THR A 455 -10.91 33.84 -24.07
CA THR A 455 -10.12 32.59 -24.08
C THR A 455 -9.04 32.61 -23.01
N TYR A 456 -8.35 33.74 -22.87
CA TYR A 456 -7.37 33.91 -21.80
C TYR A 456 -8.01 33.92 -20.41
N ASP A 457 -9.16 34.59 -20.26
CA ASP A 457 -9.93 34.63 -19.01
C ASP A 457 -10.49 33.25 -18.63
N ALA A 458 -10.71 32.39 -19.63
CA ALA A 458 -11.08 30.98 -19.42
C ALA A 458 -9.88 30.08 -19.04
N GLY A 459 -8.65 30.63 -19.08
CA GLY A 459 -7.42 29.88 -18.79
C GLY A 459 -6.99 28.94 -19.91
N HIS A 460 -7.43 29.19 -21.14
CA HIS A 460 -7.05 28.41 -22.32
C HIS A 460 -5.77 28.96 -22.94
N SER A 461 -4.96 28.09 -23.52
CA SER A 461 -3.77 28.46 -24.29
C SER A 461 -4.09 28.53 -25.78
N LEU A 462 -3.33 29.32 -26.51
CA LEU A 462 -3.49 29.49 -27.95
C LEU A 462 -2.26 28.99 -28.70
N ILE A 463 -2.49 28.15 -29.68
CA ILE A 463 -1.49 27.75 -30.67
C ILE A 463 -1.86 28.44 -31.98
N MET A 464 -0.95 29.30 -32.47
CA MET A 464 -1.13 30.12 -33.66
C MET A 464 -0.52 29.47 -34.87
N LEU A 465 -1.15 29.61 -36.01
CA LEU A 465 -0.68 29.11 -37.30
C LEU A 465 -0.62 30.24 -38.31
N ALA A 466 0.49 30.29 -39.02
CA ALA A 466 0.66 31.18 -40.17
C ALA A 466 1.03 30.37 -41.42
N ILE A 467 0.64 30.88 -42.58
CA ILE A 467 0.91 30.30 -43.89
C ILE A 467 1.55 31.39 -44.75
N ASP A 468 2.72 31.11 -45.29
CA ASP A 468 3.52 32.05 -46.11
C ASP A 468 3.71 33.41 -45.41
N ASN A 469 4.05 33.41 -44.12
CA ASN A 469 4.23 34.57 -43.25
C ASN A 469 2.94 35.40 -43.03
N GLN A 470 1.76 34.88 -43.35
CA GLN A 470 0.48 35.52 -43.05
C GLN A 470 -0.25 34.74 -41.96
N PHE A 471 -0.78 35.46 -40.99
CA PHE A 471 -1.54 34.84 -39.90
C PHE A 471 -2.80 34.16 -40.45
N ALA A 472 -2.90 32.84 -40.27
CA ALA A 472 -3.95 32.02 -40.90
C ALA A 472 -4.99 31.49 -39.92
N GLY A 473 -4.61 31.15 -38.69
CA GLY A 473 -5.56 30.61 -37.74
C GLY A 473 -4.99 30.39 -36.35
N VAL A 474 -5.90 29.99 -35.44
CA VAL A 474 -5.61 29.70 -34.04
C VAL A 474 -6.32 28.44 -33.61
N LEU A 475 -5.61 27.57 -32.91
CA LEU A 475 -6.16 26.44 -32.18
C LEU A 475 -6.22 26.79 -30.70
N GLU A 476 -7.42 26.74 -30.13
CA GLU A 476 -7.65 26.93 -28.70
C GLU A 476 -7.36 25.62 -27.97
N MET A 477 -6.49 25.67 -26.97
CA MET A 477 -6.11 24.51 -26.17
C MET A 477 -6.61 24.69 -24.74
N TYR A 478 -7.30 23.70 -24.22
CA TYR A 478 -7.78 23.72 -22.83
C TYR A 478 -7.41 22.45 -22.09
N ALA A 479 -7.21 22.57 -20.77
CA ALA A 479 -6.98 21.43 -19.91
C ALA A 479 -8.32 20.72 -19.65
N ALA A 480 -8.49 19.53 -20.24
CA ALA A 480 -9.72 18.75 -20.08
C ALA A 480 -9.85 18.24 -18.65
N VAL A 481 -11.03 18.43 -18.08
CA VAL A 481 -11.38 17.85 -16.77
C VAL A 481 -11.52 16.33 -16.94
N ARG A 482 -10.92 15.57 -16.04
CA ARG A 482 -11.04 14.10 -16.06
C ARG A 482 -12.52 13.70 -15.91
N PRO A 483 -13.06 12.82 -16.77
CA PRO A 483 -14.48 12.49 -16.80
C PRO A 483 -14.98 11.84 -15.51
N GLU A 484 -14.10 11.17 -14.75
CA GLU A 484 -14.44 10.49 -13.51
C GLU A 484 -14.69 11.40 -12.31
N ILE A 485 -14.31 12.70 -12.36
CA ILE A 485 -14.28 13.57 -11.17
C ILE A 485 -15.67 13.77 -10.56
N SER A 486 -16.69 14.00 -11.34
CA SER A 486 -18.04 14.25 -10.81
C SER A 486 -18.58 13.03 -10.04
N GLU A 487 -18.37 11.83 -10.57
CA GLU A 487 -18.77 10.58 -9.91
C GLU A 487 -17.91 10.31 -8.67
N LEU A 488 -16.61 10.61 -8.76
CA LEU A 488 -15.65 10.51 -7.65
C LEU A 488 -16.12 11.36 -6.46
N LEU A 489 -16.38 12.65 -6.66
CA LEU A 489 -16.79 13.56 -5.59
C LEU A 489 -18.11 13.14 -4.95
N ALA A 490 -19.08 12.71 -5.78
CA ALA A 490 -20.35 12.18 -5.29
C ALA A 490 -20.14 10.92 -4.42
N SER A 491 -19.23 10.05 -4.81
CA SER A 491 -18.89 8.83 -4.06
C SER A 491 -18.20 9.14 -2.74
N LEU A 492 -17.23 10.08 -2.74
CA LEU A 492 -16.52 10.51 -1.53
C LEU A 492 -17.47 11.21 -0.53
N ARG A 493 -18.44 12.03 -1.02
CA ARG A 493 -19.47 12.62 -0.16
C ARG A 493 -20.34 11.55 0.52
N LYS A 494 -20.72 10.49 -0.21
CA LYS A 494 -21.45 9.34 0.36
C LYS A 494 -20.65 8.59 1.42
N LEU A 495 -19.32 8.55 1.28
CA LEU A 495 -18.42 7.93 2.25
C LEU A 495 -18.12 8.83 3.48
N GLY A 496 -18.65 10.06 3.51
CA GLY A 496 -18.61 10.94 4.67
C GLY A 496 -17.60 12.09 4.59
N VAL A 497 -16.94 12.29 3.45
CA VAL A 497 -16.06 13.45 3.23
C VAL A 497 -16.93 14.72 3.15
N LYS A 498 -16.59 15.74 3.94
CA LYS A 498 -17.44 16.90 4.13
C LYS A 498 -17.07 18.09 3.24
N HIS A 499 -15.81 18.24 2.91
CA HIS A 499 -15.29 19.45 2.26
C HIS A 499 -14.29 19.10 1.15
N PHE A 500 -14.51 19.73 -0.02
CA PHE A 500 -13.65 19.62 -1.18
C PHE A 500 -13.15 20.99 -1.60
N ALA A 501 -11.86 21.13 -1.83
CA ALA A 501 -11.25 22.36 -2.27
C ALA A 501 -10.28 22.13 -3.43
N ILE A 502 -10.12 23.13 -4.28
CA ILE A 502 -9.13 23.17 -5.36
C ILE A 502 -8.03 24.15 -5.00
N VAL A 503 -6.77 23.79 -5.26
CA VAL A 503 -5.63 24.71 -5.24
C VAL A 503 -5.00 24.77 -6.63
N SER A 504 -4.76 25.98 -7.16
CA SER A 504 -4.24 26.19 -8.50
C SER A 504 -3.32 27.40 -8.58
N GLY A 505 -2.31 27.33 -9.46
CA GLY A 505 -1.53 28.48 -9.87
C GLY A 505 -2.21 29.37 -10.91
N ASP A 506 -3.37 28.98 -11.41
CA ASP A 506 -4.14 29.75 -12.38
C ASP A 506 -4.86 30.92 -11.74
N HIS A 507 -5.29 31.86 -12.59
CA HIS A 507 -6.08 33.01 -12.16
C HIS A 507 -7.44 32.62 -11.57
N ARG A 508 -8.06 33.61 -10.92
CA ARG A 508 -9.32 33.41 -10.20
C ARG A 508 -10.45 32.84 -11.05
N GLN A 509 -10.69 33.43 -12.24
CA GLN A 509 -11.86 33.08 -13.05
C GLN A 509 -11.89 31.61 -13.48
N PRO A 510 -10.83 31.03 -14.10
CA PRO A 510 -10.84 29.63 -14.51
C PRO A 510 -10.90 28.67 -13.32
N THR A 511 -10.26 29.03 -12.19
CA THR A 511 -10.29 28.19 -10.97
C THR A 511 -11.67 28.18 -10.33
N GLN A 512 -12.32 29.35 -10.24
CA GLN A 512 -13.66 29.51 -9.71
C GLN A 512 -14.70 28.75 -10.57
N LYS A 513 -14.66 28.93 -11.88
CA LYS A 513 -15.57 28.25 -12.83
C LYS A 513 -15.45 26.73 -12.72
N LEU A 514 -14.22 26.22 -12.60
CA LEU A 514 -13.98 24.79 -12.41
C LEU A 514 -14.55 24.31 -11.07
N ALA A 515 -14.32 25.04 -9.98
CA ALA A 515 -14.84 24.70 -8.66
C ALA A 515 -16.38 24.65 -8.65
N GLU A 516 -17.04 25.66 -9.24
CA GLU A 516 -18.49 25.71 -9.38
C GLU A 516 -19.04 24.55 -10.22
N THR A 517 -18.39 24.25 -11.36
CA THR A 517 -18.79 23.14 -12.26
C THR A 517 -18.70 21.78 -11.57
N LEU A 518 -17.68 21.58 -10.74
CA LEU A 518 -17.45 20.33 -10.01
C LEU A 518 -18.18 20.27 -8.66
N GLY A 519 -18.82 21.35 -8.22
CA GLY A 519 -19.50 21.43 -6.93
C GLY A 519 -18.53 21.35 -5.75
N MET A 520 -17.33 21.97 -5.88
CA MET A 520 -16.36 22.11 -4.80
C MET A 520 -16.83 23.18 -3.80
N ASP A 521 -16.42 23.01 -2.55
CA ASP A 521 -16.85 23.89 -1.46
C ASP A 521 -15.95 25.13 -1.33
N ASP A 522 -14.69 25.04 -1.83
CA ASP A 522 -13.72 26.13 -1.75
C ASP A 522 -12.72 26.10 -2.93
N TYR A 523 -12.06 27.23 -3.21
CA TYR A 523 -11.03 27.32 -4.24
C TYR A 523 -9.95 28.35 -3.90
N PHE A 524 -8.69 28.00 -4.21
CA PHE A 524 -7.51 28.84 -4.02
C PHE A 524 -6.82 29.03 -5.37
N TYR A 525 -6.62 30.26 -5.76
CA TYR A 525 -6.10 30.70 -7.07
C TYR A 525 -4.82 31.52 -6.92
N ASP A 526 -4.07 31.70 -8.00
CA ASP A 526 -2.77 32.40 -8.04
C ASP A 526 -1.76 31.87 -7.00
N VAL A 527 -1.84 30.55 -6.66
CA VAL A 527 -1.01 29.93 -5.63
C VAL A 527 0.24 29.35 -6.28
N LEU A 528 1.40 29.92 -5.97
CA LEU A 528 2.69 29.37 -6.41
C LEU A 528 2.96 28.00 -5.76
N PRO A 529 3.73 27.11 -6.41
CA PRO A 529 4.02 25.77 -5.88
C PRO A 529 4.54 25.78 -4.43
N GLN A 530 5.44 26.72 -4.10
CA GLN A 530 5.98 26.87 -2.74
C GLN A 530 4.94 27.31 -1.71
N ASN A 531 3.86 28.00 -2.12
CA ASN A 531 2.84 28.55 -1.23
C ASN A 531 1.65 27.61 -1.04
N LYS A 532 1.55 26.50 -1.79
CA LYS A 532 0.50 25.48 -1.59
C LYS A 532 0.52 24.91 -0.17
N ALA A 533 1.68 24.82 0.44
CA ALA A 533 1.84 24.37 1.82
C ALA A 533 1.19 25.35 2.83
N GLU A 534 1.19 26.66 2.57
CA GLU A 534 0.54 27.65 3.42
C GLU A 534 -0.98 27.51 3.42
N ILE A 535 -1.57 27.09 2.29
CA ILE A 535 -3.00 26.79 2.20
C ILE A 535 -3.34 25.57 3.07
N VAL A 536 -2.52 24.53 3.05
CA VAL A 536 -2.69 23.37 3.93
C VAL A 536 -2.62 23.80 5.40
N GLU A 537 -1.61 24.57 5.79
CA GLU A 537 -1.44 25.07 7.15
C GLU A 537 -2.62 25.97 7.59
N LYS A 538 -3.13 26.81 6.69
CA LYS A 538 -4.32 27.64 6.95
C LYS A 538 -5.54 26.78 7.27
N LEU A 539 -5.85 25.78 6.44
CA LEU A 539 -6.97 24.88 6.66
C LEU A 539 -6.82 24.09 7.98
N GLN A 540 -5.60 23.65 8.29
CA GLN A 540 -5.30 22.98 9.56
C GLN A 540 -5.47 23.92 10.77
N ALA A 541 -5.08 25.19 10.66
CA ALA A 541 -5.28 26.19 11.69
C ALA A 541 -6.78 26.49 11.94
N GLU A 542 -7.64 26.32 10.93
CA GLU A 542 -9.09 26.36 11.04
C GLU A 542 -9.69 25.08 11.70
N GLY A 543 -8.84 24.13 12.11
CA GLY A 543 -9.24 22.88 12.76
C GLY A 543 -9.62 21.75 11.80
N ARG A 544 -9.29 21.86 10.51
CA ARG A 544 -9.57 20.84 9.50
C ARG A 544 -8.47 19.78 9.43
N SER A 545 -8.87 18.56 9.12
CA SER A 545 -7.96 17.46 8.80
C SER A 545 -7.85 17.30 7.29
N VAL A 546 -6.69 17.66 6.72
CA VAL A 546 -6.49 17.83 5.28
C VAL A 546 -5.84 16.61 4.64
N CYS A 547 -6.47 16.06 3.60
CA CYS A 547 -5.85 15.16 2.63
C CYS A 547 -5.51 15.96 1.36
N PHE A 548 -4.22 16.02 1.03
CA PHE A 548 -3.75 16.65 -0.21
C PHE A 548 -3.63 15.61 -1.32
N VAL A 549 -4.23 15.89 -2.48
CA VAL A 549 -4.19 15.03 -3.67
C VAL A 549 -3.54 15.78 -4.82
N GLY A 550 -2.43 15.27 -5.36
CA GLY A 550 -1.65 15.94 -6.39
C GLY A 550 -0.78 15.00 -7.23
N ASP A 551 0.14 15.56 -8.05
CA ASP A 551 1.03 14.80 -8.92
C ASP A 551 2.34 14.31 -8.24
N GLY A 552 2.60 14.74 -7.03
CA GLY A 552 3.76 14.30 -6.21
C GLY A 552 5.08 15.01 -6.51
N VAL A 553 5.25 15.62 -7.66
CA VAL A 553 6.51 16.25 -8.08
C VAL A 553 6.53 17.72 -7.66
N ASN A 554 5.53 18.49 -8.08
CA ASN A 554 5.45 19.93 -7.82
C ASN A 554 4.90 20.24 -6.43
N ASP A 555 4.18 19.30 -5.82
CA ASP A 555 3.42 19.45 -4.59
C ASP A 555 4.11 18.85 -3.34
N ALA A 556 5.37 18.44 -3.46
CA ALA A 556 6.10 17.70 -2.41
C ALA A 556 6.08 18.39 -1.04
N ILE A 557 6.12 19.73 -0.99
CA ILE A 557 6.10 20.50 0.27
C ILE A 557 4.70 20.47 0.88
N ALA A 558 3.65 20.71 0.08
CA ALA A 558 2.26 20.68 0.52
C ALA A 558 1.87 19.26 1.00
N MET A 559 2.31 18.22 0.27
CA MET A 559 2.10 16.82 0.64
C MET A 559 2.73 16.45 1.98
N LYS A 560 3.92 16.97 2.28
CA LYS A 560 4.58 16.74 3.59
C LYS A 560 3.88 17.45 4.75
N LYS A 561 3.16 18.54 4.50
CA LYS A 561 2.44 19.32 5.51
C LYS A 561 1.03 18.79 5.76
N ALA A 562 0.41 18.18 4.78
CA ALA A 562 -0.92 17.59 4.90
C ALA A 562 -0.94 16.46 5.93
N ASN A 563 -2.10 16.21 6.55
CA ASN A 563 -2.31 15.08 7.45
C ASN A 563 -2.13 13.77 6.68
N ILE A 564 -2.70 13.71 5.46
CA ILE A 564 -2.52 12.60 4.51
C ILE A 564 -2.21 13.19 3.14
N SER A 565 -1.35 12.49 2.38
CA SER A 565 -1.02 12.86 1.01
C SER A 565 -1.17 11.68 0.07
N ILE A 566 -1.82 11.95 -1.09
CA ILE A 566 -2.10 10.97 -2.13
C ILE A 566 -1.53 11.50 -3.45
N SER A 567 -0.76 10.67 -4.14
CA SER A 567 -0.16 11.00 -5.42
C SER A 567 -0.73 10.16 -6.55
N LEU A 568 -0.85 10.80 -7.72
CA LEU A 568 -1.22 10.21 -9.01
C LEU A 568 -0.01 9.90 -9.89
N SER A 569 1.21 9.99 -9.37
CA SER A 569 2.43 9.87 -10.18
C SER A 569 2.67 8.47 -10.79
N GLY A 570 1.79 7.51 -10.48
CA GLY A 570 1.85 6.16 -11.04
C GLY A 570 3.05 5.33 -10.57
N ALA A 571 3.19 4.14 -11.16
CA ALA A 571 4.19 3.16 -10.73
C ALA A 571 5.65 3.61 -10.97
N THR A 572 5.91 4.39 -12.00
CA THR A 572 7.26 4.78 -12.45
C THR A 572 8.00 5.68 -11.46
N SER A 573 7.30 6.57 -10.79
CA SER A 573 7.86 7.58 -9.89
C SER A 573 7.73 7.23 -8.39
N VAL A 574 7.18 6.06 -8.05
CA VAL A 574 6.93 5.62 -6.67
C VAL A 574 8.12 5.79 -5.73
N ALA A 575 9.33 5.56 -6.21
CA ALA A 575 10.53 5.62 -5.38
C ALA A 575 10.96 7.05 -5.00
N THR A 576 10.64 8.03 -5.84
CA THR A 576 10.99 9.45 -5.64
C THR A 576 9.83 10.27 -5.09
N ASP A 577 8.62 9.72 -5.14
CA ASP A 577 7.41 10.36 -4.67
C ASP A 577 7.40 10.53 -3.14
N THR A 578 7.04 11.71 -2.68
CA THR A 578 6.98 12.06 -1.26
C THR A 578 5.64 11.74 -0.60
N ALA A 579 4.61 11.42 -1.39
CA ALA A 579 3.28 11.08 -0.88
C ALA A 579 3.28 9.80 -0.04
N GLN A 580 2.39 9.75 0.93
CA GLN A 580 2.18 8.59 1.79
C GLN A 580 1.40 7.47 1.08
N ILE A 581 0.56 7.83 0.13
CA ILE A 581 -0.20 6.90 -0.72
C ILE A 581 0.05 7.24 -2.19
N VAL A 582 0.23 6.22 -3.03
CA VAL A 582 0.38 6.38 -4.49
C VAL A 582 -0.65 5.53 -5.21
N LEU A 583 -1.41 6.15 -6.10
CA LEU A 583 -2.32 5.45 -7.02
C LEU A 583 -1.51 5.02 -8.24
N MET A 584 -1.34 3.70 -8.39
CA MET A 584 -0.38 3.10 -9.32
C MET A 584 -0.79 3.23 -10.80
N ASP A 585 -2.09 3.37 -11.05
CA ASP A 585 -2.69 3.57 -12.38
C ASP A 585 -2.77 5.05 -12.79
N ALA A 586 -2.24 5.96 -11.98
CA ALA A 586 -2.32 7.40 -12.17
C ALA A 586 -3.77 7.92 -12.36
N SER A 587 -4.77 7.22 -11.79
CA SER A 587 -6.20 7.54 -11.90
C SER A 587 -6.84 7.78 -10.54
N LEU A 588 -7.73 8.76 -10.47
CA LEU A 588 -8.53 9.05 -9.27
C LEU A 588 -9.64 8.03 -9.00
N LYS A 589 -9.95 7.13 -9.95
CA LYS A 589 -11.02 6.11 -9.82
C LYS A 589 -10.84 5.22 -8.59
N ARG A 590 -9.59 5.05 -8.10
CA ARG A 590 -9.27 4.24 -6.92
C ARG A 590 -9.47 4.96 -5.58
N LEU A 591 -9.66 6.27 -5.61
CA LEU A 591 -9.76 7.05 -4.36
C LEU A 591 -10.98 6.68 -3.49
N PRO A 592 -12.20 6.47 -4.04
CA PRO A 592 -13.32 5.96 -3.24
C PRO A 592 -13.05 4.57 -2.66
N GLU A 593 -12.39 3.68 -3.42
CA GLU A 593 -12.01 2.35 -2.93
C GLU A 593 -11.02 2.42 -1.78
N LEU A 594 -10.05 3.34 -1.84
CA LEU A 594 -9.10 3.59 -0.76
C LEU A 594 -9.80 4.03 0.53
N VAL A 595 -10.76 4.97 0.42
CA VAL A 595 -11.54 5.44 1.57
C VAL A 595 -12.39 4.31 2.16
N ASP A 596 -13.03 3.50 1.31
CA ASP A 596 -13.82 2.34 1.73
C ASP A 596 -12.96 1.29 2.46
N ILE A 597 -11.78 0.94 1.91
CA ILE A 597 -10.79 0.06 2.56
C ILE A 597 -10.44 0.57 3.96
N SER A 598 -10.24 1.86 4.08
CA SER A 598 -9.88 2.51 5.34
C SER A 598 -11.03 2.47 6.37
N LEU A 599 -12.27 2.70 5.93
CA LEU A 599 -13.46 2.57 6.77
C LEU A 599 -13.68 1.12 7.23
N GLU A 600 -13.50 0.15 6.34
CA GLU A 600 -13.57 -1.26 6.67
C GLU A 600 -12.47 -1.69 7.66
N LEU A 601 -11.23 -1.20 7.50
CA LEU A 601 -10.15 -1.40 8.47
C LEU A 601 -10.55 -0.89 9.85
N ASN A 602 -11.07 0.34 9.94
CA ASN A 602 -11.50 0.92 11.21
C ASN A 602 -12.60 0.10 11.88
N LYS A 603 -13.58 -0.38 11.11
CA LYS A 603 -14.62 -1.31 11.61
C LYS A 603 -14.02 -2.61 12.12
N ASN A 604 -13.06 -3.18 11.38
CA ASN A 604 -12.36 -4.41 11.76
C ASN A 604 -11.55 -4.22 13.06
N LEU A 605 -10.85 -3.09 13.20
CA LEU A 605 -10.13 -2.73 14.41
C LEU A 605 -11.07 -2.53 15.60
N HIS A 606 -12.20 -1.86 15.39
CA HIS A 606 -13.24 -1.71 16.43
C HIS A 606 -13.77 -3.06 16.93
N ASN A 607 -14.08 -3.97 16.01
CA ASN A 607 -14.48 -5.34 16.38
C ASN A 607 -13.36 -6.07 17.15
N SER A 608 -12.11 -5.89 16.74
CA SER A 608 -10.95 -6.46 17.43
C SER A 608 -10.80 -5.92 18.85
N TRP A 609 -11.10 -4.64 19.09
CA TRP A 609 -11.18 -4.07 20.44
C TRP A 609 -12.28 -4.76 21.27
N LEU A 610 -13.48 -4.95 20.72
CA LEU A 610 -14.57 -5.65 21.41
C LEU A 610 -14.20 -7.09 21.77
N PHE A 611 -13.62 -7.85 20.84
CA PHE A 611 -13.17 -9.23 21.08
C PHE A 611 -12.07 -9.35 22.14
N ASN A 612 -11.38 -8.26 22.46
CA ASN A 612 -10.37 -8.24 23.51
C ASN A 612 -10.89 -7.73 24.86
N ILE A 613 -11.71 -6.67 24.84
CA ILE A 613 -12.22 -6.06 26.10
C ILE A 613 -13.32 -6.93 26.72
N VAL A 614 -14.27 -7.40 25.90
CA VAL A 614 -15.46 -8.11 26.42
C VAL A 614 -15.09 -9.41 27.16
N PRO A 615 -14.26 -10.33 26.63
CA PRO A 615 -13.89 -11.54 27.35
C PRO A 615 -13.12 -11.25 28.64
N GLY A 616 -12.22 -10.29 28.66
CA GLY A 616 -11.49 -9.88 29.86
C GLY A 616 -12.41 -9.36 30.95
N THR A 617 -13.35 -8.48 30.57
CA THR A 617 -14.36 -7.94 31.48
C THR A 617 -15.30 -9.03 32.01
N LEU A 618 -15.77 -9.92 31.12
CA LEU A 618 -16.62 -11.07 31.52
C LEU A 618 -15.88 -12.03 32.46
N THR A 619 -14.57 -12.20 32.29
CA THR A 619 -13.75 -13.01 33.19
C THR A 619 -13.72 -12.41 34.60
N ILE A 620 -13.51 -11.09 34.71
CA ILE A 620 -13.51 -10.40 36.02
C ILE A 620 -14.91 -10.46 36.67
N ILE A 621 -15.95 -10.11 35.91
CA ILE A 621 -17.34 -10.19 36.45
C ILE A 621 -17.68 -11.61 36.82
N GLY A 622 -17.32 -12.58 35.97
CA GLY A 622 -17.56 -14.02 36.21
C GLY A 622 -16.88 -14.55 37.48
N ALA A 623 -15.72 -14.02 37.85
CA ALA A 623 -15.04 -14.33 39.09
C ALA A 623 -15.89 -13.96 40.33
N PHE A 624 -16.50 -12.77 40.32
CA PHE A 624 -17.28 -12.24 41.43
C PHE A 624 -18.70 -12.82 41.48
N VAL A 625 -19.39 -12.89 40.32
CA VAL A 625 -20.83 -13.24 40.27
C VAL A 625 -21.04 -14.74 40.18
N PHE A 626 -20.29 -15.41 39.31
CA PHE A 626 -20.51 -16.83 38.99
C PHE A 626 -19.42 -17.74 39.53
N ARG A 627 -18.37 -17.21 40.15
CA ARG A 627 -17.21 -17.97 40.65
C ARG A 627 -16.67 -18.96 39.59
N ILE A 628 -16.53 -18.48 38.36
CA ILE A 628 -16.05 -19.31 37.24
C ILE A 628 -14.70 -19.96 37.56
N ASP A 629 -14.49 -21.17 37.00
CA ASP A 629 -13.21 -21.89 37.16
C ASP A 629 -12.10 -21.28 36.31
N ILE A 630 -10.84 -21.56 36.71
CA ILE A 630 -9.62 -21.08 36.01
C ILE A 630 -9.63 -21.50 34.54
N ILE A 631 -10.11 -22.71 34.20
CA ILE A 631 -10.16 -23.18 32.81
C ILE A 631 -11.11 -22.31 31.96
N VAL A 632 -12.26 -21.94 32.52
CA VAL A 632 -13.23 -21.06 31.83
C VAL A 632 -12.61 -19.69 31.59
N ALA A 633 -11.88 -19.13 32.57
CA ALA A 633 -11.17 -17.87 32.43
C ALA A 633 -10.11 -17.92 31.31
N LEU A 634 -9.33 -19.00 31.25
CA LEU A 634 -8.33 -19.23 30.19
C LEU A 634 -9.00 -19.33 28.82
N LEU A 635 -10.08 -20.08 28.69
CA LEU A 635 -10.83 -20.24 27.44
C LEU A 635 -11.45 -18.93 26.97
N LEU A 636 -12.00 -18.11 27.87
CA LEU A 636 -12.53 -16.79 27.55
C LEU A 636 -11.41 -15.86 27.03
N SER A 637 -10.28 -15.79 27.74
CA SER A 637 -9.15 -14.93 27.38
C SER A 637 -8.54 -15.32 26.02
N GLN A 638 -8.24 -16.60 25.82
CA GLN A 638 -7.62 -17.09 24.58
C GLN A 638 -8.65 -17.19 23.44
N GLY A 639 -9.93 -17.44 23.75
CA GLY A 639 -11.03 -17.37 22.80
C GLY A 639 -11.18 -15.97 22.19
N GLY A 640 -11.08 -14.93 23.02
CA GLY A 640 -11.06 -13.54 22.57
C GLY A 640 -9.92 -13.25 21.59
N LEU A 641 -8.71 -13.76 21.89
CA LEU A 641 -7.58 -13.66 20.97
C LEU A 641 -7.85 -14.39 19.64
N GLY A 642 -8.36 -15.62 19.72
CA GLY A 642 -8.70 -16.42 18.53
C GLY A 642 -9.73 -15.73 17.63
N LEU A 643 -10.79 -15.14 18.22
CA LEU A 643 -11.79 -14.35 17.51
C LEU A 643 -11.18 -13.09 16.88
N GLY A 644 -10.28 -12.40 17.59
CA GLY A 644 -9.56 -11.24 17.07
C GLY A 644 -8.70 -11.59 15.86
N VAL A 645 -7.92 -12.68 15.92
CA VAL A 645 -7.11 -13.15 14.79
C VAL A 645 -8.01 -13.60 13.63
N ALA A 646 -9.09 -14.32 13.89
CA ALA A 646 -10.05 -14.69 12.85
C ALA A 646 -10.64 -13.46 12.16
N ASN A 647 -11.08 -12.44 12.94
CA ASN A 647 -11.58 -11.17 12.42
C ASN A 647 -10.53 -10.45 11.54
N ALA A 648 -9.27 -10.43 11.97
CA ALA A 648 -8.17 -9.83 11.19
C ALA A 648 -7.89 -10.55 9.88
N MET A 649 -8.13 -11.88 9.81
CA MET A 649 -7.87 -12.70 8.62
C MET A 649 -9.05 -12.79 7.65
N LEU A 650 -10.27 -12.44 8.07
CA LEU A 650 -11.47 -12.52 7.23
C LEU A 650 -11.34 -11.78 5.89
N PRO A 651 -10.81 -10.54 5.81
CA PRO A 651 -10.71 -9.81 4.57
C PRO A 651 -9.89 -10.52 3.48
N LEU A 652 -8.76 -11.12 3.86
CA LEU A 652 -7.92 -11.88 2.92
C LEU A 652 -8.62 -13.11 2.35
N ARG A 653 -9.44 -13.78 3.15
CA ARG A 653 -10.19 -14.95 2.69
C ARG A 653 -11.21 -14.58 1.61
N GLN A 654 -11.87 -13.44 1.75
CA GLN A 654 -12.84 -12.93 0.77
C GLN A 654 -12.17 -12.60 -0.58
N ILE A 655 -10.93 -12.07 -0.58
CA ILE A 655 -10.16 -11.82 -1.81
C ILE A 655 -9.82 -13.14 -2.49
N SER A 656 -9.24 -14.08 -1.75
CA SER A 656 -8.86 -15.39 -2.30
C SER A 656 -10.04 -16.15 -2.90
N GLU A 657 -11.24 -16.01 -2.36
CA GLU A 657 -12.46 -16.62 -2.91
C GLU A 657 -12.92 -15.91 -4.19
N LYS A 658 -12.88 -14.56 -4.23
CA LYS A 658 -13.21 -13.78 -5.43
C LYS A 658 -12.22 -14.05 -6.57
N GLU A 659 -10.93 -14.14 -6.28
CA GLU A 659 -9.90 -14.47 -7.28
C GLU A 659 -10.08 -15.88 -7.85
N LYS A 660 -10.41 -16.86 -7.01
CA LYS A 660 -10.73 -18.22 -7.46
C LYS A 660 -11.94 -18.27 -8.38
N LEU A 661 -13.00 -17.52 -8.05
CA LEU A 661 -14.19 -17.40 -8.87
C LEU A 661 -13.90 -16.72 -10.22
N GLN A 662 -13.07 -15.68 -10.24
CA GLN A 662 -12.66 -15.00 -11.47
C GLN A 662 -11.80 -15.91 -12.37
N LEU A 663 -10.88 -16.68 -11.79
CA LEU A 663 -10.08 -17.67 -12.51
C LEU A 663 -10.95 -18.79 -13.09
N GLN A 664 -11.92 -19.28 -12.35
CA GLN A 664 -12.87 -20.29 -12.85
C GLN A 664 -13.73 -19.77 -14.00
N ASN A 665 -14.20 -18.52 -13.89
CA ASN A 665 -14.97 -17.88 -14.97
C ASN A 665 -14.12 -17.63 -16.22
N ARG A 666 -12.84 -17.24 -16.08
CA ARG A 666 -11.90 -17.08 -17.21
C ARG A 666 -11.64 -18.41 -17.92
N HIS A 667 -11.45 -19.52 -17.18
CA HIS A 667 -11.28 -20.85 -17.77
C HIS A 667 -12.58 -21.35 -18.46
N GLY A 668 -13.74 -21.03 -17.90
CA GLY A 668 -15.04 -21.35 -18.52
C GLY A 668 -15.26 -20.63 -19.86
N VAL A 669 -14.89 -19.36 -19.95
CA VAL A 669 -14.99 -18.56 -21.19
C VAL A 669 -14.00 -19.07 -22.26
N GLN A 670 -12.76 -19.45 -21.86
CA GLN A 670 -11.78 -20.02 -22.79
C GLN A 670 -12.18 -21.40 -23.32
N GLN A 671 -12.90 -22.21 -22.54
CA GLN A 671 -13.45 -23.48 -23.03
C GLN A 671 -14.62 -23.29 -23.97
N LEU A 672 -15.46 -22.26 -23.76
CA LEU A 672 -16.55 -21.93 -24.65
C LEU A 672 -16.08 -21.37 -26.00
N SER A 673 -15.02 -20.54 -26.01
CA SER A 673 -14.42 -20.03 -27.25
C SER A 673 -13.75 -21.14 -28.07
N LYS A 674 -13.09 -22.12 -27.43
CA LYS A 674 -12.52 -23.28 -28.14
C LYS A 674 -13.56 -24.24 -28.71
N ASN A 675 -14.76 -24.27 -28.15
CA ASN A 675 -15.86 -25.10 -28.65
C ASN A 675 -16.71 -24.38 -29.73
N SER A 676 -16.55 -23.06 -29.90
CA SER A 676 -17.21 -22.30 -31.00
C SER A 676 -16.37 -22.25 -32.28
N ASP A 677 -15.06 -22.59 -32.20
CA ASP A 677 -14.14 -22.62 -33.35
C ASP A 677 -13.88 -24.08 -33.86
N ALA A 678 -14.56 -25.08 -33.30
CA ALA A 678 -14.59 -26.48 -33.74
C ALA A 678 -15.95 -26.83 -34.35
#